data_94d57959bd1c4761847e2d0c74e1e555
#
_entry.id   94d57959bd1c4761847e2d0c74e1e555
#
_cell.length_a   1.000
_cell.length_b   1.000
_cell.length_c   1.000
_cell.angle_alpha   90.00
_cell.angle_beta   90.00
_cell.angle_gamma   90.00
#
_symmetry.space_group_name_H-M   'P 1'
#
loop_
_entity.id
_entity.type
_entity.pdbx_description
1 polymer ?
#
loop_
_entity_poly.entity_id
_entity_poly.type
_entity_poly.pdbx_seq_one_letter_code
_entity_poly.pdbx_strand_id
1 'polypeptide(L)'
;MFRNIIFIFYLLFFLLANTISVFSQIKVKGNKKISSDTIIGYFSSKKDLTSLSAVELNDIQKKLFETGFFKNIQISKDNDIILVSIEENPLINFFNIEGIDNKSILSILEKNITNKENTFFSEYKLKQDIEIINSLLKNSGYFNSEISSSITLISDNRVNIFYNVKLNSLTRISRIFFIGDKVYKNSTLLNVVESEEHGWWKFLSNSSVLSASRIDYDVNLLKNFYLNNGYYDVQISSSSIDIFDKYKANLTYSINSGEQYSFGAVNFLDSNAILKKIDLENLNKLSSKIINQNYSIDKIKFLRNSLSNYFENNFVNKINFRLSTKKINKKLNIEVSVSADTNNININNIVIRGNTITEERVIRNQLLISEGDYLNKIKLSKSIDNLKSIKFFKEVNYETFFINNSLVDLVITVVEMPTGEVSAGAGYGTDGGVISTSIIEKNFLGKGISLNSNVSLGTENISGSISLSKPNENDSDLLESYRAFITKYDFENAGYENRIIGLNHSLRYDIYENISFSPKLEISHDKIDTSSGASTLIKSREGDYITTLLSYGIFNDHRDKKFETTSGYVVRFGQDFATLASDVPTISNKIGGTYYYKIAENFQSKINADFVSSHGLSNENIKLSDRHYIRSKNLRGFKNRGIGPIDGADHVGGNYGYNLNFSTTIPNGIPDKWNADTNIFFDAANLWGVDYSDELDDSNKIRTSAGVGLTWISPLGPLSITYAQPISKANTDKIEQFSFSIGTIF
;
A
#
# COMPACT_ATOMS: atom_id res chain seq x y z
N MET A 1 -20.18 78.24 32.33
CA MET A 1 -19.64 76.89 32.03
C MET A 1 -20.33 76.21 30.83
N PHE A 2 -21.62 76.38 30.59
CA PHE A 2 -22.36 75.79 29.48
C PHE A 2 -22.01 76.35 28.09
N ARG A 3 -21.52 77.57 27.97
CA ARG A 3 -21.23 78.22 26.66
C ARG A 3 -19.92 77.73 26.03
N ASN A 4 -19.00 77.16 26.79
CA ASN A 4 -17.72 76.62 26.31
C ASN A 4 -17.85 75.16 25.87
N ILE A 5 -18.84 74.44 26.42
CA ILE A 5 -19.10 73.01 26.02
C ILE A 5 -19.75 72.94 24.61
N ILE A 6 -20.62 73.88 24.28
CA ILE A 6 -21.26 73.98 22.96
C ILE A 6 -20.25 74.33 21.88
N PHE A 7 -19.26 75.21 22.21
CA PHE A 7 -18.21 75.57 21.24
C PHE A 7 -17.25 74.37 20.90
N ILE A 8 -16.96 73.51 21.93
CA ILE A 8 -16.14 72.38 21.79
C ILE A 8 -16.91 71.30 20.96
N PHE A 9 -18.22 71.16 21.16
CA PHE A 9 -19.05 70.20 20.37
C PHE A 9 -19.20 70.64 18.89
N TYR A 10 -19.27 71.95 18.61
CA TYR A 10 -19.28 72.52 17.26
C TYR A 10 -17.90 72.34 16.56
N LEU A 11 -16.82 72.52 17.32
CA LEU A 11 -15.45 72.33 16.82
C LEU A 11 -15.18 70.87 16.53
N LEU A 12 -15.66 69.88 17.35
CA LEU A 12 -15.56 68.45 17.14
C LEU A 12 -16.44 67.99 15.95
N PHE A 13 -17.63 68.60 15.80
CA PHE A 13 -18.51 68.30 14.65
C PHE A 13 -17.96 68.83 13.33
N PHE A 14 -17.25 69.99 13.36
CA PHE A 14 -16.59 70.53 12.16
C PHE A 14 -15.31 69.78 11.78
N LEU A 15 -14.62 69.17 12.75
CA LEU A 15 -13.48 68.28 12.52
C LEU A 15 -13.90 66.90 12.00
N LEU A 16 -15.07 66.38 12.40
CA LEU A 16 -15.65 65.15 11.89
C LEU A 16 -16.31 65.28 10.48
N ALA A 17 -16.69 66.51 10.11
CA ALA A 17 -17.31 66.77 8.77
C ALA A 17 -16.29 66.89 7.63
N ASN A 18 -14.98 66.94 7.91
CA ASN A 18 -13.93 67.08 6.89
C ASN A 18 -13.21 65.78 6.51
N THR A 19 -13.72 64.60 6.92
CA THR A 19 -13.10 63.31 6.56
C THR A 19 -13.87 62.54 5.45
N ILE A 20 -14.80 63.17 4.76
CA ILE A 20 -15.53 62.54 3.66
C ILE A 20 -15.21 63.27 2.35
N SER A 21 -14.08 62.93 1.77
CA SER A 21 -13.87 63.19 0.31
C SER A 21 -12.65 62.56 -0.30
N VAL A 22 -12.36 61.26 -0.02
CA VAL A 22 -11.32 60.54 -0.75
C VAL A 22 -11.88 59.48 -1.68
N PHE A 23 -13.16 59.14 -1.62
CA PHE A 23 -13.76 58.04 -2.37
C PHE A 23 -14.38 58.43 -3.74
N SER A 24 -14.25 59.67 -4.13
CA SER A 24 -14.90 60.15 -5.37
C SER A 24 -14.04 60.07 -6.64
N GLN A 25 -12.81 59.57 -6.55
CA GLN A 25 -11.84 59.63 -7.64
C GLN A 25 -11.92 58.44 -8.61
N ILE A 26 -12.60 57.34 -8.26
CA ILE A 26 -12.72 56.18 -9.14
C ILE A 26 -14.20 55.97 -9.48
N LYS A 27 -14.54 56.02 -10.77
CA LYS A 27 -15.89 55.70 -11.26
C LYS A 27 -15.84 54.37 -12.02
N VAL A 28 -16.60 53.39 -11.52
CA VAL A 28 -16.78 52.11 -12.22
C VAL A 28 -18.07 52.14 -13.00
N LYS A 29 -18.00 51.68 -14.28
CA LYS A 29 -19.16 51.53 -15.16
C LYS A 29 -19.18 50.13 -15.77
N GLY A 30 -20.38 49.57 -15.92
CA GLY A 30 -20.60 48.29 -16.60
C GLY A 30 -20.62 47.09 -15.66
N ASN A 31 -20.36 47.29 -14.37
CA ASN A 31 -20.49 46.20 -13.37
C ASN A 31 -21.98 45.90 -13.13
N LYS A 32 -22.29 44.59 -13.00
CA LYS A 32 -23.65 44.09 -12.73
C LYS A 32 -23.69 43.21 -11.50
N LYS A 33 -22.77 42.27 -11.35
CA LYS A 33 -22.69 41.31 -10.27
C LYS A 33 -21.50 41.54 -9.34
N ILE A 34 -20.44 42.15 -9.86
CA ILE A 34 -19.25 42.47 -9.07
C ILE A 34 -19.42 43.89 -8.52
N SER A 35 -19.28 44.05 -7.20
CA SER A 35 -19.42 45.35 -6.56
C SER A 35 -18.32 46.32 -7.02
N SER A 36 -18.68 47.61 -7.13
CA SER A 36 -17.67 48.64 -7.41
C SER A 36 -16.54 48.64 -6.37
N ASP A 37 -16.84 48.35 -5.12
CA ASP A 37 -15.84 48.31 -4.04
C ASP A 37 -14.81 47.22 -4.26
N THR A 38 -15.20 46.04 -4.79
CA THR A 38 -14.25 44.97 -5.15
C THR A 38 -13.26 45.45 -6.21
N ILE A 39 -13.73 46.22 -7.23
CA ILE A 39 -12.88 46.73 -8.32
C ILE A 39 -11.96 47.82 -7.75
N ILE A 40 -12.51 48.75 -6.94
CA ILE A 40 -11.80 49.84 -6.33
C ILE A 40 -10.72 49.29 -5.37
N GLY A 41 -10.94 48.13 -4.73
CA GLY A 41 -9.97 47.44 -3.87
C GLY A 41 -8.62 47.14 -4.53
N TYR A 42 -8.58 46.94 -5.86
CA TYR A 42 -7.32 46.74 -6.61
C TYR A 42 -6.50 48.04 -6.75
N PHE A 43 -7.11 49.20 -6.54
CA PHE A 43 -6.44 50.48 -6.52
C PHE A 43 -5.98 50.87 -5.09
N SER A 44 -6.55 50.30 -4.06
CA SER A 44 -6.34 50.70 -2.62
C SER A 44 -4.93 50.48 -2.09
N SER A 45 -4.08 49.70 -2.77
CA SER A 45 -2.67 49.52 -2.41
C SER A 45 -1.78 50.76 -2.70
N LYS A 46 -2.31 51.79 -3.38
CA LYS A 46 -1.60 53.01 -3.76
C LYS A 46 -2.09 54.21 -2.95
N LYS A 47 -1.16 54.89 -2.30
CA LYS A 47 -1.45 56.01 -1.38
C LYS A 47 -1.95 57.30 -2.07
N ASP A 48 -1.69 57.45 -3.37
CA ASP A 48 -2.09 58.64 -4.12
C ASP A 48 -2.61 58.20 -5.50
N LEU A 49 -3.92 58.28 -5.72
CA LEU A 49 -4.63 57.92 -6.96
C LEU A 49 -4.43 58.94 -8.08
N THR A 50 -4.06 60.18 -7.71
CA THR A 50 -3.87 61.29 -8.68
C THR A 50 -2.53 61.17 -9.41
N SER A 51 -1.54 60.47 -8.83
CA SER A 51 -0.19 60.34 -9.36
C SER A 51 0.07 59.03 -10.12
N LEU A 52 -0.97 58.17 -10.34
CA LEU A 52 -0.81 56.89 -11.04
C LEU A 52 -0.33 57.11 -12.49
N SER A 53 0.80 56.47 -12.78
CA SER A 53 1.37 56.39 -14.13
C SER A 53 0.60 55.41 -15.03
N ALA A 54 0.74 55.58 -16.34
CA ALA A 54 0.16 54.65 -17.32
C ALA A 54 0.60 53.20 -17.13
N VAL A 55 1.84 52.97 -16.64
CA VAL A 55 2.39 51.64 -16.32
C VAL A 55 1.66 51.02 -15.15
N GLU A 56 1.41 51.78 -14.10
CA GLU A 56 0.66 51.30 -12.91
C GLU A 56 -0.81 51.03 -13.20
N LEU A 57 -1.45 51.84 -14.04
CA LEU A 57 -2.82 51.58 -14.51
C LEU A 57 -2.89 50.30 -15.35
N ASN A 58 -1.90 50.04 -16.22
CA ASN A 58 -1.79 48.80 -16.95
C ASN A 58 -1.57 47.58 -16.05
N ASP A 59 -0.79 47.73 -15.00
CA ASP A 59 -0.57 46.64 -14.00
C ASP A 59 -1.88 46.29 -13.27
N ILE A 60 -2.62 47.30 -12.86
CA ILE A 60 -3.95 47.11 -12.25
C ILE A 60 -4.94 46.49 -13.25
N GLN A 61 -4.97 46.97 -14.50
CA GLN A 61 -5.80 46.39 -15.54
C GLN A 61 -5.47 44.89 -15.76
N LYS A 62 -4.18 44.54 -15.78
CA LYS A 62 -3.72 43.17 -15.92
C LYS A 62 -4.17 42.31 -14.71
N LYS A 63 -4.00 42.80 -13.48
CA LYS A 63 -4.46 42.10 -12.27
C LYS A 63 -5.97 41.87 -12.25
N LEU A 64 -6.75 42.88 -12.67
CA LEU A 64 -8.19 42.73 -12.81
C LEU A 64 -8.56 41.70 -13.91
N PHE A 65 -7.82 41.65 -15.01
CA PHE A 65 -8.05 40.69 -16.10
C PHE A 65 -7.69 39.26 -15.67
N GLU A 66 -6.61 39.09 -14.87
CA GLU A 66 -6.16 37.82 -14.33
C GLU A 66 -7.18 37.18 -13.37
N THR A 67 -8.10 37.96 -12.80
CA THR A 67 -9.22 37.42 -11.99
C THR A 67 -10.16 36.51 -12.77
N GLY A 68 -10.22 36.70 -14.10
CA GLY A 68 -11.18 36.03 -14.98
C GLY A 68 -12.63 36.51 -14.85
N PHE A 69 -12.88 37.57 -14.12
CA PHE A 69 -14.23 38.11 -13.90
C PHE A 69 -14.71 38.97 -15.09
N PHE A 70 -13.79 39.52 -15.85
CA PHE A 70 -14.07 40.52 -16.86
C PHE A 70 -13.68 40.04 -18.25
N LYS A 71 -14.57 40.31 -19.23
CA LYS A 71 -14.35 40.08 -20.65
C LYS A 71 -13.56 41.23 -21.27
N ASN A 72 -13.86 42.44 -20.83
CA ASN A 72 -13.18 43.65 -21.27
C ASN A 72 -13.00 44.61 -20.10
N ILE A 73 -11.85 45.28 -20.05
CA ILE A 73 -11.50 46.27 -19.02
C ILE A 73 -10.81 47.42 -19.74
N GLN A 74 -11.35 48.60 -19.59
CA GLN A 74 -10.75 49.84 -20.06
C GLN A 74 -10.59 50.80 -18.87
N ILE A 75 -9.39 51.23 -18.62
CA ILE A 75 -9.08 52.22 -17.58
C ILE A 75 -8.63 53.49 -18.29
N SER A 76 -9.35 54.58 -18.07
CA SER A 76 -9.00 55.88 -18.57
C SER A 76 -8.93 56.89 -17.44
N LYS A 77 -8.01 57.85 -17.56
CA LYS A 77 -7.85 58.93 -16.59
C LYS A 77 -8.28 60.22 -17.27
N ASP A 78 -9.27 60.86 -16.68
CA ASP A 78 -9.77 62.19 -17.12
C ASP A 78 -9.68 63.16 -15.94
N ASN A 79 -8.70 64.06 -16.02
CA ASN A 79 -8.31 64.96 -14.91
C ASN A 79 -7.99 64.14 -13.62
N ASP A 80 -8.74 64.36 -12.53
CA ASP A 80 -8.57 63.68 -11.24
C ASP A 80 -9.50 62.47 -11.06
N ILE A 81 -10.21 62.06 -12.11
CA ILE A 81 -11.13 60.91 -12.06
C ILE A 81 -10.58 59.76 -12.88
N ILE A 82 -10.48 58.59 -12.28
CA ILE A 82 -10.18 57.35 -12.97
C ILE A 82 -11.52 56.70 -13.35
N LEU A 83 -11.77 56.54 -14.64
CA LEU A 83 -12.94 55.84 -15.15
C LEU A 83 -12.53 54.39 -15.49
N VAL A 84 -13.14 53.42 -14.81
CA VAL A 84 -12.98 51.99 -15.07
C VAL A 84 -14.24 51.48 -15.74
N SER A 85 -14.17 51.24 -17.05
CA SER A 85 -15.26 50.64 -17.82
C SER A 85 -15.00 49.15 -17.99
N ILE A 86 -15.94 48.34 -17.57
CA ILE A 86 -15.81 46.90 -17.59
C ILE A 86 -16.99 46.23 -18.28
N GLU A 87 -16.72 45.05 -18.82
CA GLU A 87 -17.73 44.10 -19.29
C GLU A 87 -17.48 42.80 -18.54
N GLU A 88 -18.45 42.38 -17.70
CA GLU A 88 -18.31 41.15 -16.90
C GLU A 88 -18.45 39.92 -17.78
N ASN A 89 -17.63 38.90 -17.52
CA ASN A 89 -17.82 37.57 -18.06
C ASN A 89 -19.17 36.99 -17.57
N PRO A 90 -19.87 36.20 -18.37
CA PRO A 90 -21.09 35.56 -17.93
C PRO A 90 -20.80 34.51 -16.85
N LEU A 91 -21.75 34.28 -15.95
CA LEU A 91 -21.70 33.20 -14.99
C LEU A 91 -22.13 31.89 -15.63
N ILE A 92 -21.42 30.80 -15.27
CA ILE A 92 -21.80 29.46 -15.69
C ILE A 92 -23.01 29.01 -14.89
N ASN A 93 -24.13 28.72 -15.60
CA ASN A 93 -25.33 28.19 -14.98
C ASN A 93 -25.21 26.69 -14.72
N PHE A 94 -24.84 25.92 -15.75
CA PHE A 94 -24.44 24.53 -15.64
C PHE A 94 -23.49 24.16 -16.78
N PHE A 95 -22.79 23.06 -16.65
CA PHE A 95 -22.10 22.41 -17.74
C PHE A 95 -22.59 20.96 -17.89
N ASN A 96 -22.51 20.40 -19.08
CA ASN A 96 -22.88 19.04 -19.39
C ASN A 96 -21.85 18.42 -20.33
N ILE A 97 -21.52 17.12 -20.09
CA ILE A 97 -20.64 16.34 -20.95
C ILE A 97 -21.50 15.27 -21.62
N GLU A 98 -21.64 15.35 -22.94
CA GLU A 98 -22.49 14.47 -23.74
C GLU A 98 -21.64 13.47 -24.55
N GLY A 99 -22.21 12.29 -24.83
CA GLY A 99 -21.58 11.26 -25.65
C GLY A 99 -20.72 10.26 -24.89
N ILE A 100 -20.82 10.21 -23.55
CA ILE A 100 -20.10 9.29 -22.68
C ILE A 100 -21.08 8.48 -21.82
N ASP A 101 -21.25 7.20 -22.11
CA ASP A 101 -22.14 6.30 -21.36
C ASP A 101 -21.47 5.73 -20.09
N ASN A 102 -20.15 5.69 -20.05
CA ASN A 102 -19.39 5.14 -18.93
C ASN A 102 -19.37 6.12 -17.75
N LYS A 103 -20.15 5.82 -16.71
CA LYS A 103 -20.30 6.65 -15.51
C LYS A 103 -18.96 6.91 -14.78
N SER A 104 -18.03 5.97 -14.81
CA SER A 104 -16.72 6.14 -14.16
C SER A 104 -15.87 7.18 -14.89
N ILE A 105 -15.84 7.13 -16.22
CA ILE A 105 -15.13 8.11 -17.05
C ILE A 105 -15.80 9.48 -16.89
N LEU A 106 -17.12 9.53 -16.97
CA LEU A 106 -17.89 10.78 -16.83
C LEU A 106 -17.58 11.48 -15.49
N SER A 107 -17.62 10.74 -14.38
CA SER A 107 -17.31 11.26 -13.04
C SER A 107 -15.88 11.81 -12.93
N ILE A 108 -14.90 11.15 -13.56
CA ILE A 108 -13.51 11.62 -13.59
C ILE A 108 -13.42 12.94 -14.39
N LEU A 109 -14.09 13.04 -15.52
CA LEU A 109 -14.09 14.24 -16.36
C LEU A 109 -14.75 15.41 -15.63
N GLU A 110 -15.96 15.22 -15.10
CA GLU A 110 -16.69 16.24 -14.33
C GLU A 110 -15.87 16.79 -13.15
N LYS A 111 -15.11 15.92 -12.47
CA LYS A 111 -14.25 16.33 -11.35
C LYS A 111 -13.10 17.24 -11.80
N ASN A 112 -12.54 17.02 -12.98
CA ASN A 112 -11.30 17.67 -13.43
C ASN A 112 -11.56 18.92 -14.31
N ILE A 113 -12.77 19.17 -14.81
CA ILE A 113 -13.14 20.38 -15.53
C ILE A 113 -12.93 21.61 -14.64
N THR A 114 -12.40 22.69 -15.21
CA THR A 114 -12.07 23.93 -14.51
C THR A 114 -13.22 24.93 -14.52
N ASN A 115 -14.05 24.94 -15.58
CA ASN A 115 -15.28 25.73 -15.63
C ASN A 115 -16.39 25.07 -14.80
N LYS A 116 -16.57 25.51 -13.57
CA LYS A 116 -17.58 24.98 -12.62
C LYS A 116 -18.84 25.85 -12.61
N GLU A 117 -19.95 25.24 -12.20
CA GLU A 117 -21.20 25.96 -11.96
C GLU A 117 -21.01 27.13 -10.98
N ASN A 118 -21.70 28.22 -11.21
CA ASN A 118 -21.63 29.45 -10.43
C ASN A 118 -20.24 30.13 -10.40
N THR A 119 -19.34 29.80 -11.34
CA THR A 119 -18.10 30.54 -11.59
C THR A 119 -18.21 31.39 -12.87
N PHE A 120 -17.32 32.37 -13.04
CA PHE A 120 -17.29 33.16 -14.27
C PHE A 120 -16.70 32.34 -15.41
N PHE A 121 -17.37 32.38 -16.55
CA PHE A 121 -16.94 31.73 -17.78
C PHE A 121 -15.64 32.32 -18.30
N SER A 122 -14.76 31.51 -18.80
CA SER A 122 -13.51 31.91 -19.45
C SER A 122 -13.26 31.03 -20.68
N GLU A 123 -13.08 31.68 -21.86
CA GLU A 123 -12.69 30.95 -23.07
C GLU A 123 -11.34 30.26 -22.93
N TYR A 124 -10.42 30.82 -22.17
CA TYR A 124 -9.14 30.18 -21.85
C TYR A 124 -9.34 28.88 -21.08
N LYS A 125 -10.14 28.90 -20.01
CA LYS A 125 -10.49 27.69 -19.26
C LYS A 125 -11.24 26.67 -20.10
N LEU A 126 -12.10 27.12 -21.03
CA LEU A 126 -12.80 26.21 -21.95
C LEU A 126 -11.83 25.44 -22.84
N LYS A 127 -10.79 26.08 -23.36
CA LYS A 127 -9.73 25.42 -24.14
C LYS A 127 -8.94 24.45 -23.26
N GLN A 128 -8.59 24.83 -22.02
CA GLN A 128 -7.95 23.94 -21.07
C GLN A 128 -8.84 22.73 -20.76
N ASP A 129 -10.14 22.92 -20.56
CA ASP A 129 -11.06 21.82 -20.29
C ASP A 129 -11.12 20.82 -21.45
N ILE A 130 -11.11 21.29 -22.70
CA ILE A 130 -11.03 20.42 -23.87
C ILE A 130 -9.73 19.61 -23.88
N GLU A 131 -8.59 20.23 -23.53
CA GLU A 131 -7.30 19.54 -23.42
C GLU A 131 -7.30 18.52 -22.28
N ILE A 132 -7.88 18.85 -21.13
CA ILE A 132 -8.05 17.95 -19.99
C ILE A 132 -8.91 16.76 -20.39
N ILE A 133 -10.06 16.98 -21.01
CA ILE A 133 -10.95 15.91 -21.50
C ILE A 133 -10.19 15.00 -22.47
N ASN A 134 -9.49 15.59 -23.46
CA ASN A 134 -8.72 14.82 -24.44
C ASN A 134 -7.61 13.97 -23.77
N SER A 135 -6.88 14.55 -22.83
CA SER A 135 -5.84 13.84 -22.08
C SER A 135 -6.40 12.66 -21.27
N LEU A 136 -7.51 12.88 -20.55
CA LEU A 136 -8.17 11.84 -19.75
C LEU A 136 -8.76 10.73 -20.62
N LEU A 137 -9.32 11.07 -21.78
CA LEU A 137 -9.82 10.08 -22.75
C LEU A 137 -8.68 9.26 -23.37
N LYS A 138 -7.55 9.88 -23.71
CA LYS A 138 -6.35 9.16 -24.17
C LYS A 138 -5.80 8.23 -23.09
N ASN A 139 -5.80 8.64 -21.82
CA ASN A 139 -5.42 7.77 -20.70
C ASN A 139 -6.37 6.58 -20.53
N SER A 140 -7.63 6.75 -20.92
CA SER A 140 -8.65 5.71 -20.93
C SER A 140 -8.67 4.85 -22.20
N GLY A 141 -7.80 5.14 -23.18
CA GLY A 141 -7.65 4.36 -24.43
C GLY A 141 -8.40 4.93 -25.65
N TYR A 142 -9.04 6.07 -25.52
CA TYR A 142 -9.80 6.71 -26.61
C TYR A 142 -8.95 7.74 -27.35
N PHE A 143 -8.00 7.30 -28.15
CA PHE A 143 -7.05 8.20 -28.87
C PHE A 143 -7.68 8.95 -30.03
N ASN A 144 -8.75 8.42 -30.61
CA ASN A 144 -9.44 8.97 -31.77
C ASN A 144 -10.73 9.71 -31.39
N SER A 145 -10.89 10.15 -30.15
CA SER A 145 -12.06 10.91 -29.71
C SER A 145 -12.07 12.31 -30.34
N GLU A 146 -13.26 12.77 -30.71
CA GLU A 146 -13.49 14.11 -31.18
C GLU A 146 -14.23 14.89 -30.09
N ILE A 147 -13.72 16.07 -29.74
CA ILE A 147 -14.26 16.89 -28.66
C ILE A 147 -14.60 18.26 -29.24
N SER A 148 -15.82 18.67 -29.06
CA SER A 148 -16.29 20.04 -29.41
C SER A 148 -17.04 20.64 -28.23
N SER A 149 -17.10 21.95 -28.17
CA SER A 149 -17.87 22.63 -27.15
C SER A 149 -18.85 23.59 -27.76
N SER A 150 -20.00 23.73 -27.15
CA SER A 150 -20.99 24.75 -27.51
C SER A 150 -21.42 25.54 -26.27
N ILE A 151 -21.68 26.80 -26.44
CA ILE A 151 -22.05 27.73 -25.38
C ILE A 151 -23.40 28.35 -25.74
N THR A 152 -24.35 28.27 -24.82
CA THR A 152 -25.66 28.90 -24.99
C THR A 152 -25.81 30.03 -23.99
N LEU A 153 -25.95 31.24 -24.45
CA LEU A 153 -26.30 32.42 -23.65
C LEU A 153 -27.74 32.35 -23.20
N ILE A 154 -27.99 32.59 -21.93
CA ILE A 154 -29.32 32.71 -21.32
C ILE A 154 -29.51 34.06 -20.66
N SER A 155 -30.71 34.33 -20.13
CA SER A 155 -30.99 35.58 -19.40
C SER A 155 -30.02 35.83 -18.26
N ASP A 156 -29.92 37.08 -17.81
CA ASP A 156 -29.13 37.52 -16.64
C ASP A 156 -27.60 37.29 -16.73
N ASN A 157 -27.04 37.43 -17.94
CA ASN A 157 -25.60 37.25 -18.22
C ASN A 157 -25.09 35.90 -17.71
N ARG A 158 -25.80 34.81 -18.07
CA ARG A 158 -25.42 33.44 -17.77
C ARG A 158 -25.18 32.61 -19.03
N VAL A 159 -24.40 31.55 -18.91
CA VAL A 159 -24.12 30.61 -19.99
C VAL A 159 -24.29 29.17 -19.52
N ASN A 160 -24.74 28.32 -20.42
CA ASN A 160 -24.62 26.87 -20.32
C ASN A 160 -23.50 26.42 -21.26
N ILE A 161 -22.67 25.48 -20.75
CA ILE A 161 -21.55 24.90 -21.49
C ILE A 161 -21.89 23.45 -21.80
N PHE A 162 -21.77 23.05 -23.05
CA PHE A 162 -21.91 21.66 -23.47
C PHE A 162 -20.59 21.19 -24.07
N TYR A 163 -20.03 20.11 -23.51
CA TYR A 163 -18.89 19.43 -24.09
C TYR A 163 -19.40 18.20 -24.83
N ASN A 164 -19.38 18.24 -26.14
CA ASN A 164 -19.85 17.15 -27.01
C ASN A 164 -18.65 16.24 -27.32
N VAL A 165 -18.68 15.03 -26.81
CA VAL A 165 -17.62 14.04 -26.94
C VAL A 165 -18.10 12.89 -27.81
N LYS A 166 -17.38 12.63 -28.91
CA LYS A 166 -17.56 11.43 -29.70
C LYS A 166 -16.38 10.48 -29.38
N LEU A 167 -16.62 9.49 -28.56
CA LEU A 167 -15.58 8.61 -28.03
C LEU A 167 -14.86 7.79 -29.10
N ASN A 168 -15.55 7.40 -30.17
CA ASN A 168 -15.07 6.42 -31.11
C ASN A 168 -14.67 5.09 -30.39
N SER A 169 -13.68 4.36 -30.88
CA SER A 169 -13.34 3.05 -30.38
C SER A 169 -12.09 3.06 -29.53
N LEU A 170 -12.00 2.11 -28.59
CA LEU A 170 -10.78 1.84 -27.82
C LEU A 170 -9.64 1.43 -28.76
N THR A 171 -8.51 2.11 -28.67
CA THR A 171 -7.29 1.76 -29.41
C THR A 171 -6.48 0.73 -28.63
N ARG A 172 -6.12 -0.37 -29.25
CA ARG A 172 -5.32 -1.46 -28.67
C ARG A 172 -3.94 -1.53 -29.28
N ILE A 173 -2.96 -1.93 -28.46
CA ILE A 173 -1.57 -2.08 -28.88
C ILE A 173 -1.46 -3.38 -29.70
N SER A 174 -1.13 -3.26 -30.99
CA SER A 174 -0.90 -4.39 -31.88
C SER A 174 0.49 -4.99 -31.66
N ARG A 175 1.53 -4.14 -31.70
CA ARG A 175 2.92 -4.52 -31.45
C ARG A 175 3.68 -3.44 -30.69
N ILE A 176 4.71 -3.88 -29.95
CA ILE A 176 5.63 -3.01 -29.23
C ILE A 176 7.04 -3.19 -29.81
N PHE A 177 7.63 -2.10 -30.25
CA PHE A 177 8.95 -2.06 -30.84
C PHE A 177 9.94 -1.32 -29.93
N PHE A 178 11.16 -1.84 -29.88
CA PHE A 178 12.28 -1.18 -29.22
C PHE A 178 13.37 -0.94 -30.28
N ILE A 179 13.72 0.30 -30.52
CA ILE A 179 14.72 0.73 -31.52
C ILE A 179 15.86 1.48 -30.85
N GLY A 180 16.92 1.74 -31.62
CA GLY A 180 18.12 2.44 -31.17
C GLY A 180 19.18 1.51 -30.57
N ASP A 181 20.08 2.08 -29.77
CA ASP A 181 21.15 1.33 -29.10
C ASP A 181 20.59 0.65 -27.83
N LYS A 182 19.99 -0.51 -28.06
CA LYS A 182 19.39 -1.35 -27.00
C LYS A 182 20.25 -2.58 -26.77
N VAL A 183 20.87 -2.71 -25.65
CA VAL A 183 21.73 -3.85 -25.30
C VAL A 183 20.93 -5.13 -25.10
N TYR A 184 19.66 -5.02 -24.63
CA TYR A 184 18.83 -6.17 -24.30
C TYR A 184 17.95 -6.63 -25.46
N LYS A 185 17.59 -7.92 -25.44
CA LYS A 185 16.64 -8.51 -26.40
C LYS A 185 15.26 -7.90 -26.21
N ASN A 186 14.46 -7.86 -27.29
CA ASN A 186 13.08 -7.38 -27.24
C ASN A 186 12.23 -8.14 -26.21
N SER A 187 12.41 -9.46 -26.10
CA SER A 187 11.70 -10.27 -25.10
C SER A 187 11.96 -9.83 -23.66
N THR A 188 13.21 -9.48 -23.35
CA THR A 188 13.57 -8.94 -22.02
C THR A 188 12.90 -7.58 -21.78
N LEU A 189 12.94 -6.67 -22.77
CA LEU A 189 12.33 -5.35 -22.64
C LEU A 189 10.80 -5.39 -22.59
N LEU A 190 10.18 -6.34 -23.29
CA LEU A 190 8.74 -6.59 -23.18
C LEU A 190 8.30 -7.04 -21.79
N ASN A 191 9.16 -7.71 -21.04
CA ASN A 191 8.88 -8.09 -19.65
C ASN A 191 9.04 -6.92 -18.67
N VAL A 192 9.74 -5.86 -19.07
CA VAL A 192 9.95 -4.66 -18.23
C VAL A 192 8.77 -3.69 -18.31
N VAL A 193 8.15 -3.54 -19.50
CA VAL A 193 7.05 -2.60 -19.72
C VAL A 193 5.72 -3.20 -19.25
N GLU A 194 4.85 -2.33 -18.72
CA GLU A 194 3.48 -2.70 -18.32
C GLU A 194 2.54 -2.85 -19.52
N SER A 195 2.80 -2.08 -20.59
CA SER A 195 2.03 -2.20 -21.84
C SER A 195 2.22 -3.56 -22.48
N GLU A 196 1.12 -4.12 -22.99
CA GLU A 196 1.11 -5.45 -23.61
C GLU A 196 0.54 -5.44 -25.04
N GLU A 197 1.07 -6.32 -25.88
CA GLU A 197 0.48 -6.57 -27.19
C GLU A 197 -0.88 -7.29 -27.05
N HIS A 198 -1.85 -6.89 -27.87
CA HIS A 198 -3.20 -7.46 -27.85
C HIS A 198 -3.18 -8.94 -28.32
N GLY A 199 -3.82 -9.80 -27.51
CA GLY A 199 -4.04 -11.22 -27.81
C GLY A 199 -5.48 -11.61 -27.47
N TRP A 200 -6.08 -12.55 -28.22
CA TRP A 200 -7.46 -13.01 -28.03
C TRP A 200 -7.71 -13.62 -26.63
N TRP A 201 -6.66 -14.15 -26.00
CA TRP A 201 -6.70 -14.73 -24.63
C TRP A 201 -6.59 -13.67 -23.51
N LYS A 202 -6.34 -12.40 -23.85
CA LYS A 202 -6.17 -11.28 -22.88
C LYS A 202 -7.44 -10.44 -22.73
N PHE A 203 -8.60 -11.06 -22.90
CA PHE A 203 -9.89 -10.32 -22.84
C PHE A 203 -10.22 -9.74 -21.47
N LEU A 204 -9.62 -10.24 -20.39
CA LEU A 204 -9.79 -9.74 -19.01
C LEU A 204 -8.75 -8.67 -18.62
N SER A 205 -7.73 -8.42 -19.45
CA SER A 205 -6.66 -7.46 -19.17
C SER A 205 -6.83 -6.18 -19.98
N ASN A 206 -6.72 -5.04 -19.30
CA ASN A 206 -6.69 -3.72 -19.93
C ASN A 206 -5.25 -3.28 -20.31
N SER A 207 -4.22 -4.08 -20.06
CA SER A 207 -2.81 -3.74 -20.36
C SER A 207 -2.52 -3.59 -21.85
N SER A 208 -3.36 -4.18 -22.72
CA SER A 208 -3.29 -4.02 -24.18
C SER A 208 -4.05 -2.80 -24.73
N VAL A 209 -4.79 -2.06 -23.89
CA VAL A 209 -5.42 -0.79 -24.28
C VAL A 209 -4.35 0.30 -24.27
N LEU A 210 -4.25 1.06 -25.34
CA LEU A 210 -3.29 2.16 -25.42
C LEU A 210 -3.64 3.24 -24.37
N SER A 211 -2.66 3.65 -23.57
CA SER A 211 -2.84 4.67 -22.52
C SER A 211 -1.61 5.57 -22.44
N ALA A 212 -1.79 6.87 -22.53
CA ALA A 212 -0.69 7.82 -22.50
C ALA A 212 0.09 7.75 -21.18
N SER A 213 -0.61 7.72 -20.05
CA SER A 213 0.02 7.61 -18.72
C SER A 213 0.76 6.29 -18.51
N ARG A 214 0.28 5.19 -19.10
CA ARG A 214 1.01 3.90 -19.04
C ARG A 214 2.27 3.94 -19.90
N ILE A 215 2.24 4.59 -21.04
CA ILE A 215 3.44 4.76 -21.89
C ILE A 215 4.51 5.57 -21.15
N ASP A 216 4.14 6.64 -20.45
CA ASP A 216 5.06 7.42 -19.61
C ASP A 216 5.61 6.57 -18.45
N TYR A 217 4.77 5.72 -17.88
CA TYR A 217 5.20 4.75 -16.85
C TYR A 217 6.18 3.72 -17.41
N ASP A 218 5.94 3.18 -18.59
CA ASP A 218 6.84 2.25 -19.28
C ASP A 218 8.21 2.86 -19.55
N VAL A 219 8.26 4.13 -19.97
CA VAL A 219 9.51 4.88 -20.14
C VAL A 219 10.29 4.92 -18.83
N ASN A 220 9.60 5.16 -17.71
CA ASN A 220 10.23 5.16 -16.38
C ASN A 220 10.69 3.75 -15.95
N LEU A 221 9.91 2.72 -16.24
CA LEU A 221 10.29 1.33 -15.98
C LEU A 221 11.53 0.93 -16.77
N LEU A 222 11.57 1.21 -18.07
CA LEU A 222 12.74 0.97 -18.93
C LEU A 222 13.94 1.73 -18.40
N LYS A 223 13.80 3.02 -18.07
CA LYS A 223 14.89 3.82 -17.52
C LYS A 223 15.45 3.23 -16.22
N ASN A 224 14.58 2.85 -15.29
CA ASN A 224 14.98 2.23 -14.03
C ASN A 224 15.64 0.86 -14.25
N PHE A 225 15.14 0.07 -15.18
CA PHE A 225 15.76 -1.21 -15.56
C PHE A 225 17.19 -1.02 -16.05
N TYR A 226 17.43 -0.11 -16.98
CA TYR A 226 18.78 0.19 -17.47
C TYR A 226 19.67 0.77 -16.38
N LEU A 227 19.18 1.71 -15.57
CA LEU A 227 19.91 2.26 -14.43
C LEU A 227 20.31 1.17 -13.43
N ASN A 228 19.45 0.18 -13.18
CA ASN A 228 19.76 -0.92 -12.26
C ASN A 228 20.75 -1.94 -12.84
N ASN A 229 20.96 -1.92 -14.15
CA ASN A 229 21.91 -2.78 -14.84
C ASN A 229 23.20 -2.09 -15.27
N GLY A 230 23.49 -0.92 -14.73
CA GLY A 230 24.75 -0.23 -14.94
C GLY A 230 24.75 0.90 -15.96
N TYR A 231 23.66 1.12 -16.67
CA TYR A 231 23.60 2.13 -17.75
C TYR A 231 23.17 3.49 -17.19
N TYR A 232 24.12 4.18 -16.57
CA TYR A 232 23.87 5.47 -15.88
C TYR A 232 23.38 6.58 -16.80
N ASP A 233 23.88 6.64 -18.03
CA ASP A 233 23.57 7.67 -19.01
C ASP A 233 22.39 7.32 -19.92
N VAL A 234 21.63 6.27 -19.59
CA VAL A 234 20.52 5.82 -20.42
C VAL A 234 19.52 6.95 -20.68
N GLN A 235 19.16 7.09 -21.92
CA GLN A 235 18.11 7.98 -22.38
C GLN A 235 17.05 7.19 -23.14
N ILE A 236 15.80 7.30 -22.68
CA ILE A 236 14.65 6.86 -23.45
C ILE A 236 14.12 8.12 -24.14
N SER A 237 14.53 8.32 -25.37
CA SER A 237 14.41 9.62 -26.05
C SER A 237 13.03 9.90 -26.59
N SER A 238 12.25 8.88 -26.91
CA SER A 238 10.90 9.05 -27.40
C SER A 238 10.08 7.77 -27.27
N SER A 239 8.78 7.94 -27.12
CA SER A 239 7.78 6.94 -27.43
C SER A 239 6.96 7.46 -28.59
N SER A 240 6.80 6.69 -29.65
CA SER A 240 5.94 7.03 -30.77
C SER A 240 4.79 6.05 -30.88
N ILE A 241 3.63 6.60 -31.19
CA ILE A 241 2.39 5.86 -31.39
C ILE A 241 2.04 5.97 -32.87
N ASP A 242 1.99 4.85 -33.56
CA ASP A 242 1.54 4.76 -34.94
C ASP A 242 0.16 4.09 -34.98
N ILE A 243 -0.88 4.90 -35.14
CA ILE A 243 -2.27 4.44 -35.26
C ILE A 243 -2.56 4.17 -36.73
N PHE A 244 -2.54 2.91 -37.14
CA PHE A 244 -2.74 2.50 -38.52
C PHE A 244 -4.16 1.98 -38.81
N ASP A 245 -4.96 1.75 -37.76
CA ASP A 245 -6.37 1.37 -37.84
C ASP A 245 -7.12 2.05 -36.69
N LYS A 246 -8.44 2.24 -36.84
CA LYS A 246 -9.31 2.85 -35.81
C LYS A 246 -9.17 2.18 -34.42
N TYR A 247 -8.73 0.93 -34.39
CA TYR A 247 -8.67 0.08 -33.18
C TYR A 247 -7.26 -0.37 -32.81
N LYS A 248 -6.25 -0.08 -33.65
CA LYS A 248 -4.92 -0.66 -33.51
C LYS A 248 -3.84 0.39 -33.66
N ALA A 249 -2.86 0.29 -32.80
CA ALA A 249 -1.66 1.11 -32.83
C ALA A 249 -0.42 0.26 -32.60
N ASN A 250 0.70 0.68 -33.18
CA ASN A 250 2.02 0.20 -32.82
C ASN A 250 2.65 1.21 -31.85
N LEU A 251 3.34 0.69 -30.86
CA LEU A 251 4.06 1.48 -29.87
C LEU A 251 5.56 1.26 -30.07
N THR A 252 6.35 2.32 -30.16
CA THR A 252 7.79 2.25 -30.37
C THR A 252 8.51 3.05 -29.31
N TYR A 253 9.45 2.43 -28.59
CA TYR A 253 10.37 3.07 -27.66
C TYR A 253 11.76 3.22 -28.30
N SER A 254 12.31 4.43 -28.30
CA SER A 254 13.66 4.69 -28.77
C SER A 254 14.60 4.77 -27.59
N ILE A 255 15.57 3.89 -27.55
CA ILE A 255 16.51 3.70 -26.44
C ILE A 255 17.92 4.03 -26.89
N ASN A 256 18.61 4.83 -26.08
CA ASN A 256 20.05 5.00 -26.13
C ASN A 256 20.60 4.57 -24.76
N SER A 257 21.19 3.37 -24.70
CA SER A 257 21.68 2.80 -23.43
C SER A 257 22.85 3.55 -22.85
N GLY A 258 23.69 4.14 -23.69
CA GLY A 258 24.99 4.68 -23.30
C GLY A 258 25.97 3.59 -22.86
N GLU A 259 27.03 3.98 -22.17
CA GLU A 259 28.01 3.05 -21.63
C GLU A 259 27.59 2.42 -20.30
N GLN A 260 28.09 1.22 -20.05
CA GLN A 260 27.88 0.55 -18.76
C GLN A 260 28.94 1.01 -17.76
N TYR A 261 28.49 1.42 -16.58
CA TYR A 261 29.30 1.89 -15.47
C TYR A 261 29.26 0.90 -14.30
N SER A 262 30.38 0.84 -13.55
CA SER A 262 30.46 0.18 -12.25
C SER A 262 30.71 1.22 -11.15
N PHE A 263 30.40 0.84 -9.91
CA PHE A 263 30.77 1.67 -8.77
C PHE A 263 32.28 1.68 -8.58
N GLY A 264 32.82 2.88 -8.43
CA GLY A 264 34.23 3.12 -8.06
C GLY A 264 34.38 3.23 -6.55
N ALA A 265 35.26 4.12 -6.11
CA ALA A 265 35.46 4.40 -4.69
C ALA A 265 34.30 5.17 -4.07
N VAL A 266 34.07 4.94 -2.79
CA VAL A 266 33.15 5.76 -1.96
C VAL A 266 34.05 6.57 -1.02
N ASN A 267 34.04 7.88 -1.18
CA ASN A 267 34.89 8.80 -0.42
C ASN A 267 34.02 9.61 0.55
N PHE A 268 34.43 9.64 1.81
CA PHE A 268 33.80 10.47 2.83
C PHE A 268 34.54 11.79 2.98
N LEU A 269 33.83 12.89 2.71
CA LEU A 269 34.32 14.26 2.87
C LEU A 269 33.74 14.83 4.16
N ASP A 270 34.53 14.87 5.21
CA ASP A 270 34.17 15.38 6.52
C ASP A 270 34.73 16.80 6.73
N SER A 271 33.91 17.79 6.42
CA SER A 271 34.33 19.20 6.47
C SER A 271 34.57 19.72 7.90
N ASN A 272 34.04 19.07 8.91
CA ASN A 272 34.06 19.51 10.30
C ASN A 272 34.85 18.58 11.22
N ALA A 273 35.53 17.57 10.69
CA ALA A 273 36.25 16.52 11.45
C ALA A 273 35.42 15.87 12.55
N ILE A 274 34.15 15.57 12.25
CA ILE A 274 33.17 15.02 13.20
C ILE A 274 33.36 13.50 13.37
N LEU A 275 33.77 12.82 12.28
CA LEU A 275 33.90 11.37 12.23
C LEU A 275 35.20 10.92 12.86
N LYS A 276 35.13 9.96 13.80
CA LYS A 276 36.29 9.30 14.37
C LYS A 276 36.82 8.22 13.41
N LYS A 277 38.03 7.73 13.65
CA LYS A 277 38.61 6.64 12.86
C LYS A 277 37.69 5.40 12.81
N ILE A 278 37.10 5.02 13.93
CA ILE A 278 36.17 3.87 14.01
C ILE A 278 34.93 4.08 13.15
N ASP A 279 34.44 5.30 13.05
CA ASP A 279 33.28 5.63 12.22
C ASP A 279 33.62 5.46 10.75
N LEU A 280 34.79 5.96 10.33
CA LEU A 280 35.27 5.81 8.94
C LEU A 280 35.47 4.35 8.57
N GLU A 281 36.02 3.51 9.48
CA GLU A 281 36.16 2.07 9.27
C GLU A 281 34.80 1.39 9.06
N ASN A 282 33.81 1.69 9.89
CA ASN A 282 32.44 1.16 9.77
C ASN A 282 31.74 1.64 8.50
N LEU A 283 31.85 2.91 8.18
CA LEU A 283 31.26 3.49 6.95
C LEU A 283 31.91 2.90 5.69
N ASN A 284 33.22 2.68 5.69
CA ASN A 284 33.93 2.00 4.61
C ASN A 284 33.47 0.55 4.47
N LYS A 285 33.23 -0.18 5.58
CA LYS A 285 32.68 -1.53 5.54
C LYS A 285 31.27 -1.58 4.97
N LEU A 286 30.41 -0.60 5.29
CA LEU A 286 29.08 -0.48 4.69
C LEU A 286 29.18 -0.20 3.17
N SER A 287 30.06 0.70 2.79
CA SER A 287 30.26 1.12 1.41
C SER A 287 30.91 0.06 0.51
N SER A 288 31.76 -0.81 1.09
CA SER A 288 32.45 -1.88 0.34
C SER A 288 31.49 -2.86 -0.33
N LYS A 289 30.26 -2.98 0.20
CA LYS A 289 29.22 -3.87 -0.35
C LYS A 289 28.84 -3.53 -1.80
N ILE A 290 29.06 -2.29 -2.25
CA ILE A 290 28.67 -1.86 -3.60
C ILE A 290 29.88 -1.65 -4.54
N ILE A 291 31.10 -1.51 -4.01
CA ILE A 291 32.31 -1.22 -4.79
C ILE A 291 32.56 -2.33 -5.82
N ASN A 292 32.97 -1.94 -7.03
CA ASN A 292 33.22 -2.80 -8.20
C ASN A 292 32.00 -3.58 -8.72
N GLN A 293 30.79 -3.35 -8.17
CA GLN A 293 29.57 -3.88 -8.75
C GLN A 293 29.04 -2.96 -9.86
N ASN A 294 28.23 -3.49 -10.77
CA ASN A 294 27.54 -2.65 -11.75
C ASN A 294 26.70 -1.60 -11.03
N TYR A 295 26.68 -0.39 -11.58
CA TYR A 295 25.84 0.68 -11.07
C TYR A 295 24.38 0.24 -11.00
N SER A 296 23.71 0.67 -9.95
CA SER A 296 22.28 0.44 -9.75
C SER A 296 21.73 1.56 -8.87
N ILE A 297 20.61 2.12 -9.29
CA ILE A 297 19.92 3.15 -8.49
C ILE A 297 19.41 2.57 -7.15
N ASP A 298 19.06 1.30 -7.13
CA ASP A 298 18.60 0.64 -5.89
C ASP A 298 19.76 0.41 -4.91
N LYS A 299 20.96 0.16 -5.42
CA LYS A 299 22.17 0.10 -4.56
C LYS A 299 22.53 1.47 -3.98
N ILE A 300 22.30 2.55 -4.71
CA ILE A 300 22.45 3.93 -4.18
C ILE A 300 21.42 4.18 -3.07
N LYS A 301 20.17 3.78 -3.26
CA LYS A 301 19.13 3.86 -2.21
C LYS A 301 19.52 3.04 -0.98
N PHE A 302 20.00 1.81 -1.20
CA PHE A 302 20.50 0.95 -0.13
C PHE A 302 21.64 1.59 0.65
N LEU A 303 22.65 2.14 -0.06
CA LEU A 303 23.77 2.85 0.57
C LEU A 303 23.26 4.05 1.38
N ARG A 304 22.38 4.87 0.81
CA ARG A 304 21.79 6.02 1.50
C ARG A 304 21.10 5.61 2.79
N ASN A 305 20.26 4.58 2.73
CA ASN A 305 19.51 4.09 3.90
C ASN A 305 20.47 3.52 4.97
N SER A 306 21.49 2.77 4.55
CA SER A 306 22.50 2.22 5.46
C SER A 306 23.30 3.31 6.17
N LEU A 307 23.69 4.37 5.44
CA LEU A 307 24.36 5.54 6.01
C LEU A 307 23.46 6.32 6.94
N SER A 308 22.18 6.51 6.55
CA SER A 308 21.19 7.18 7.39
C SER A 308 21.04 6.46 8.73
N ASN A 309 20.83 5.14 8.71
CA ASN A 309 20.70 4.33 9.91
C ASN A 309 21.98 4.37 10.77
N TYR A 310 23.15 4.33 10.14
CA TYR A 310 24.42 4.44 10.88
C TYR A 310 24.55 5.78 11.60
N PHE A 311 24.29 6.88 10.90
CA PHE A 311 24.37 8.23 11.48
C PHE A 311 23.32 8.46 12.56
N GLU A 312 22.09 7.97 12.38
CA GLU A 312 21.04 8.06 13.39
C GLU A 312 21.42 7.35 14.70
N ASN A 313 21.97 6.15 14.59
CA ASN A 313 22.31 5.32 15.77
C ASN A 313 23.54 5.81 16.51
N ASN A 314 24.50 6.44 15.82
CA ASN A 314 25.79 6.80 16.41
C ASN A 314 25.99 8.29 16.67
N PHE A 315 25.21 9.16 16.01
CA PHE A 315 25.39 10.63 16.06
C PHE A 315 24.07 11.34 16.31
N VAL A 316 23.41 11.06 17.40
CA VAL A 316 22.11 11.62 17.73
C VAL A 316 21.99 13.09 17.29
N ASN A 317 21.30 13.32 16.15
CA ASN A 317 20.86 14.63 15.64
C ASN A 317 21.93 15.63 15.19
N LYS A 318 23.18 15.20 14.92
CA LYS A 318 24.28 16.17 14.67
C LYS A 318 24.88 16.11 13.26
N ILE A 319 24.39 15.22 12.39
CA ILE A 319 25.01 15.03 11.07
C ILE A 319 23.98 15.13 9.94
N ASN A 320 24.31 15.96 8.97
CA ASN A 320 23.73 15.95 7.64
C ASN A 320 24.69 15.31 6.64
N PHE A 321 24.20 14.55 5.69
CA PHE A 321 25.04 14.04 4.61
C PHE A 321 24.36 14.16 3.24
N ARG A 322 25.20 14.33 2.20
CA ARG A 322 24.77 14.39 0.81
C ARG A 322 25.60 13.42 -0.01
N LEU A 323 24.93 12.68 -0.89
CA LEU A 323 25.57 11.81 -1.87
C LEU A 323 25.68 12.56 -3.20
N SER A 324 26.87 12.57 -3.78
CA SER A 324 27.12 13.02 -5.14
C SER A 324 27.91 11.95 -5.91
N THR A 325 27.74 11.92 -7.22
CA THR A 325 28.44 10.96 -8.10
C THR A 325 29.39 11.69 -9.01
N LYS A 326 30.62 11.17 -9.15
CA LYS A 326 31.65 11.70 -10.05
C LYS A 326 32.08 10.60 -11.01
N LYS A 327 31.99 10.89 -12.31
CA LYS A 327 32.45 9.98 -13.35
C LYS A 327 33.95 10.02 -13.49
N ILE A 328 34.59 8.87 -13.43
CA ILE A 328 36.04 8.71 -13.73
C ILE A 328 36.14 7.45 -14.59
N ASN A 329 36.42 7.63 -15.89
CA ASN A 329 36.37 6.56 -16.89
C ASN A 329 35.02 5.82 -16.85
N LYS A 330 35.01 4.48 -16.78
CA LYS A 330 33.79 3.64 -16.67
C LYS A 330 33.37 3.37 -15.22
N LYS A 331 33.91 4.18 -14.26
CA LYS A 331 33.53 4.05 -12.84
C LYS A 331 32.83 5.30 -12.34
N LEU A 332 31.83 5.09 -11.49
CA LEU A 332 31.12 6.14 -10.77
C LEU A 332 31.59 6.15 -9.32
N ASN A 333 32.45 7.12 -8.99
CA ASN A 333 32.84 7.35 -7.61
C ASN A 333 31.72 8.10 -6.88
N ILE A 334 31.45 7.68 -5.64
CA ILE A 334 30.48 8.34 -4.78
C ILE A 334 31.22 9.19 -3.78
N GLU A 335 30.86 10.45 -3.70
CA GLU A 335 31.34 11.37 -2.67
C GLU A 335 30.22 11.56 -1.66
N VAL A 336 30.49 11.23 -0.40
CA VAL A 336 29.58 11.41 0.74
C VAL A 336 30.08 12.61 1.52
N SER A 337 29.49 13.77 1.30
CA SER A 337 29.81 14.98 2.06
C SER A 337 29.06 14.93 3.39
N VAL A 338 29.82 14.93 4.49
CA VAL A 338 29.31 14.90 5.86
C VAL A 338 29.55 16.26 6.49
N SER A 339 28.53 16.82 7.13
CA SER A 339 28.61 18.11 7.83
C SER A 339 27.87 18.07 9.15
N ALA A 340 28.33 18.85 10.15
CA ALA A 340 27.58 19.05 11.37
C ALA A 340 26.30 19.84 11.08
N ASP A 341 25.22 19.44 11.69
CA ASP A 341 24.05 20.31 11.81
C ASP A 341 24.33 21.29 12.95
N THR A 342 24.74 22.50 12.58
CA THR A 342 25.08 23.55 13.56
C THR A 342 23.86 24.25 14.15
N ASN A 343 22.68 23.99 13.61
CA ASN A 343 21.44 24.57 14.10
C ASN A 343 20.86 23.69 15.22
N ASN A 344 21.16 24.02 16.46
CA ASN A 344 20.50 23.46 17.66
C ASN A 344 19.07 24.03 17.77
N ILE A 345 18.19 23.61 16.88
CA ILE A 345 16.79 24.01 16.90
C ILE A 345 16.02 22.92 17.63
N ASN A 346 15.38 23.30 18.74
CA ASN A 346 14.53 22.39 19.49
C ASN A 346 13.07 22.55 19.08
N ILE A 347 12.33 21.47 19.13
CA ILE A 347 10.88 21.47 18.95
C ILE A 347 10.26 22.05 20.21
N ASN A 348 9.54 23.16 20.09
CA ASN A 348 8.82 23.78 21.19
C ASN A 348 7.47 23.09 21.40
N ASN A 349 6.63 23.08 20.36
CA ASN A 349 5.34 22.40 20.40
C ASN A 349 5.13 21.58 19.12
N ILE A 350 4.38 20.48 19.26
CA ILE A 350 3.84 19.70 18.14
C ILE A 350 2.33 19.89 18.13
N VAL A 351 1.82 20.58 17.10
CA VAL A 351 0.39 20.85 16.93
C VAL A 351 -0.16 19.95 15.83
N ILE A 352 -1.19 19.18 16.14
CA ILE A 352 -1.86 18.28 15.20
C ILE A 352 -3.18 18.93 14.77
N ARG A 353 -3.46 18.91 13.46
CA ARG A 353 -4.67 19.49 12.85
C ARG A 353 -5.30 18.54 11.85
N GLY A 354 -6.63 18.59 11.74
CA GLY A 354 -7.40 17.82 10.76
C GLY A 354 -7.84 16.44 11.22
N ASN A 355 -7.47 16.03 12.43
CA ASN A 355 -7.90 14.79 13.07
C ASN A 355 -9.27 14.99 13.74
N THR A 356 -10.35 14.83 12.98
CA THR A 356 -11.72 15.00 13.46
C THR A 356 -12.28 13.73 14.11
N ILE A 357 -11.81 12.56 13.69
CA ILE A 357 -12.21 11.23 14.17
C ILE A 357 -11.08 10.62 14.99
N THR A 358 -9.85 10.66 14.48
CA THR A 358 -8.68 10.00 15.09
C THR A 358 -8.22 10.76 16.32
N GLU A 359 -8.10 10.09 17.46
CA GLU A 359 -7.54 10.67 18.69
C GLU A 359 -6.08 11.12 18.45
N GLU A 360 -5.72 12.27 19.01
CA GLU A 360 -4.37 12.84 18.88
C GLU A 360 -3.27 11.88 19.35
N ARG A 361 -3.53 11.10 20.40
CA ARG A 361 -2.64 10.07 20.92
C ARG A 361 -2.22 9.07 19.85
N VAL A 362 -3.13 8.64 18.99
CA VAL A 362 -2.84 7.67 17.90
C VAL A 362 -1.84 8.24 16.92
N ILE A 363 -1.93 9.54 16.64
CA ILE A 363 -1.00 10.24 15.75
C ILE A 363 0.35 10.40 16.45
N ARG A 364 0.36 10.85 17.71
CA ARG A 364 1.59 11.05 18.49
C ARG A 364 2.39 9.77 18.65
N ASN A 365 1.74 8.62 18.82
CA ASN A 365 2.41 7.31 18.92
C ASN A 365 3.16 6.88 17.63
N GLN A 366 2.91 7.54 16.49
CA GLN A 366 3.66 7.32 15.26
C GLN A 366 4.87 8.24 15.09
N LEU A 367 5.00 9.23 15.98
CA LEU A 367 6.08 10.21 15.92
C LEU A 367 7.33 9.67 16.63
N LEU A 368 8.48 9.81 15.99
CA LEU A 368 9.81 9.50 16.54
C LEU A 368 10.47 10.72 17.16
N ILE A 369 9.71 11.81 17.32
CA ILE A 369 10.13 13.10 17.85
C ILE A 369 9.09 13.59 18.85
N SER A 370 9.55 14.29 19.87
CA SER A 370 8.73 14.87 20.93
C SER A 370 9.05 16.36 21.16
N GLU A 371 8.20 17.06 21.89
CA GLU A 371 8.50 18.39 22.37
C GLU A 371 9.77 18.38 23.24
N GLY A 372 10.66 19.32 23.01
CA GLY A 372 11.96 19.42 23.67
C GLY A 372 13.09 18.73 22.89
N ASP A 373 12.80 17.81 21.97
CA ASP A 373 13.80 17.18 21.12
C ASP A 373 14.42 18.16 20.13
N TYR A 374 15.64 17.87 19.67
CA TYR A 374 16.20 18.55 18.50
C TYR A 374 15.40 18.20 17.25
N LEU A 375 15.16 19.19 16.38
CA LEU A 375 14.51 19.00 15.10
C LEU A 375 15.38 18.13 14.17
N ASN A 376 15.19 16.82 14.21
CA ASN A 376 15.84 15.87 13.34
C ASN A 376 14.97 15.63 12.09
N LYS A 377 15.42 16.11 10.93
CA LYS A 377 14.68 15.98 9.67
C LYS A 377 14.47 14.52 9.25
N ILE A 378 15.38 13.61 9.62
CA ILE A 378 15.29 12.19 9.27
C ILE A 378 14.21 11.54 10.13
N LYS A 379 14.25 11.75 11.47
CA LYS A 379 13.21 11.25 12.38
C LYS A 379 11.84 11.84 12.03
N LEU A 380 11.79 13.13 11.67
CA LEU A 380 10.56 13.77 11.21
C LEU A 380 10.02 13.12 9.93
N SER A 381 10.88 12.88 8.93
CA SER A 381 10.48 12.19 7.70
C SER A 381 9.96 10.79 7.99
N LYS A 382 10.64 10.01 8.83
CA LYS A 382 10.18 8.68 9.26
C LYS A 382 8.86 8.75 10.01
N SER A 383 8.66 9.75 10.87
CA SER A 383 7.38 9.97 11.57
C SER A 383 6.24 10.20 10.58
N ILE A 384 6.47 11.01 9.55
CA ILE A 384 5.49 11.25 8.48
C ILE A 384 5.23 9.97 7.67
N ASP A 385 6.28 9.19 7.38
CA ASP A 385 6.13 7.91 6.68
C ASP A 385 5.36 6.89 7.53
N ASN A 386 5.60 6.83 8.85
CA ASN A 386 4.81 6.02 9.78
C ASN A 386 3.33 6.41 9.74
N LEU A 387 3.02 7.72 9.83
CA LEU A 387 1.65 8.22 9.75
C LEU A 387 0.97 7.87 8.42
N LYS A 388 1.70 7.91 7.29
CA LYS A 388 1.17 7.47 6.00
C LYS A 388 0.97 5.96 5.95
N SER A 389 1.82 5.19 6.61
CA SER A 389 1.80 3.72 6.58
C SER A 389 0.59 3.10 7.28
N ILE A 390 0.05 3.74 8.32
CA ILE A 390 -1.15 3.26 9.04
C ILE A 390 -2.42 3.34 8.19
N LYS A 391 -2.41 4.12 7.08
CA LYS A 391 -3.53 4.28 6.13
C LYS A 391 -4.83 4.80 6.77
N PHE A 392 -4.71 5.67 7.75
CA PHE A 392 -5.85 6.41 8.33
C PHE A 392 -6.03 7.76 7.65
N PHE A 393 -5.00 8.23 6.94
CA PHE A 393 -4.93 9.55 6.34
C PHE A 393 -4.69 9.46 4.84
N LYS A 394 -5.46 10.24 4.08
CA LYS A 394 -5.28 10.44 2.64
C LYS A 394 -4.05 11.30 2.38
N GLU A 395 -3.86 12.32 3.22
CA GLU A 395 -2.75 13.25 3.13
C GLU A 395 -2.18 13.51 4.54
N VAL A 396 -0.86 13.60 4.62
CA VAL A 396 -0.12 13.97 5.81
C VAL A 396 0.94 14.97 5.39
N ASN A 397 0.81 16.20 5.87
CA ASN A 397 1.73 17.30 5.59
C ASN A 397 2.25 17.87 6.91
N TYR A 398 3.39 18.56 6.87
CA TYR A 398 3.91 19.27 8.01
C TYR A 398 4.49 20.62 7.61
N GLU A 399 4.44 21.55 8.55
CA GLU A 399 5.01 22.88 8.46
C GLU A 399 5.81 23.18 9.71
N THR A 400 6.88 23.96 9.57
CA THR A 400 7.73 24.37 10.69
C THR A 400 7.69 25.88 10.84
N PHE A 401 7.30 26.37 12.02
CA PHE A 401 7.22 27.80 12.33
C PHE A 401 8.32 28.15 13.34
N PHE A 402 9.34 28.89 12.90
CA PHE A 402 10.43 29.30 13.76
C PHE A 402 9.97 30.42 14.69
N ILE A 403 10.03 30.17 16.00
CA ILE A 403 9.75 31.16 17.03
C ILE A 403 10.96 32.08 17.20
N ASN A 404 12.16 31.48 17.18
CA ASN A 404 13.46 32.15 17.22
C ASN A 404 14.54 31.24 16.60
N ASN A 405 15.81 31.63 16.72
CA ASN A 405 16.94 30.88 16.13
C ASN A 405 17.16 29.49 16.76
N SER A 406 16.52 29.17 17.88
CA SER A 406 16.72 27.93 18.66
C SER A 406 15.44 27.13 18.89
N LEU A 407 14.26 27.66 18.56
CA LEU A 407 12.97 27.03 18.82
C LEU A 407 12.06 27.06 17.60
N VAL A 408 11.38 25.93 17.37
CA VAL A 408 10.43 25.76 16.27
C VAL A 408 9.16 25.07 16.75
N ASP A 409 8.00 25.55 16.29
CA ASP A 409 6.74 24.80 16.38
C ASP A 409 6.58 23.96 15.14
N LEU A 410 6.20 22.70 15.33
CA LEU A 410 5.89 21.74 14.28
C LEU A 410 4.37 21.59 14.17
N VAL A 411 3.80 21.94 13.03
CA VAL A 411 2.37 21.74 12.76
C VAL A 411 2.24 20.56 11.78
N ILE A 412 1.58 19.49 12.22
CA ILE A 412 1.27 18.32 11.41
C ILE A 412 -0.21 18.42 11.02
N THR A 413 -0.48 18.48 9.73
CA THR A 413 -1.84 18.55 9.20
C THR A 413 -2.17 17.24 8.51
N VAL A 414 -3.27 16.59 8.92
CA VAL A 414 -3.76 15.33 8.36
C VAL A 414 -5.11 15.53 7.69
N VAL A 415 -5.36 14.75 6.64
CA VAL A 415 -6.67 14.63 6.00
C VAL A 415 -7.11 13.18 6.16
N GLU A 416 -8.14 12.94 6.96
CA GLU A 416 -8.63 11.60 7.26
C GLU A 416 -9.27 10.93 6.05
N MET A 417 -9.22 9.61 6.01
CA MET A 417 -9.88 8.78 5.01
C MET A 417 -10.67 7.65 5.69
N PRO A 418 -11.69 7.08 5.02
CA PRO A 418 -12.36 5.90 5.55
C PRO A 418 -11.37 4.77 5.83
N THR A 419 -11.43 4.18 7.03
CA THR A 419 -10.54 3.11 7.51
C THR A 419 -11.19 1.74 7.50
N GLY A 420 -12.49 1.70 7.18
CA GLY A 420 -13.28 0.48 7.02
C GLY A 420 -13.04 -0.19 5.66
N GLU A 421 -12.80 -1.49 5.68
CA GLU A 421 -12.63 -2.33 4.48
C GLU A 421 -13.63 -3.50 4.55
N VAL A 422 -14.32 -3.75 3.44
CA VAL A 422 -15.16 -4.93 3.27
C VAL A 422 -14.58 -5.75 2.14
N SER A 423 -14.32 -7.02 2.40
CA SER A 423 -13.85 -7.96 1.40
C SER A 423 -14.74 -9.19 1.35
N ALA A 424 -14.91 -9.73 0.16
CA ALA A 424 -15.59 -10.99 -0.07
C ALA A 424 -14.82 -11.80 -1.09
N GLY A 425 -14.72 -13.09 -0.87
CA GLY A 425 -14.00 -14.00 -1.73
C GLY A 425 -14.72 -15.32 -1.87
N ALA A 426 -14.46 -16.00 -2.97
CA ALA A 426 -14.91 -17.35 -3.20
C ALA A 426 -13.75 -18.13 -3.82
N GLY A 427 -13.61 -19.38 -3.41
CA GLY A 427 -12.63 -20.31 -3.93
C GLY A 427 -13.23 -21.70 -4.12
N TYR A 428 -12.68 -22.45 -5.07
CA TYR A 428 -13.06 -23.83 -5.29
C TYR A 428 -11.80 -24.65 -5.66
N GLY A 429 -11.75 -25.84 -5.14
CA GLY A 429 -10.63 -26.74 -5.41
C GLY A 429 -10.93 -28.17 -5.03
N THR A 430 -9.89 -28.99 -5.04
CA THR A 430 -9.98 -30.42 -4.73
C THR A 430 -10.53 -30.67 -3.31
N ASP A 431 -10.19 -29.82 -2.35
CA ASP A 431 -10.69 -29.90 -0.97
C ASP A 431 -12.08 -29.22 -0.79
N GLY A 432 -12.80 -28.95 -1.89
CA GLY A 432 -14.15 -28.36 -1.88
C GLY A 432 -14.20 -26.87 -2.15
N GLY A 433 -15.39 -26.28 -1.93
CA GLY A 433 -15.65 -24.86 -2.12
C GLY A 433 -15.59 -24.08 -0.82
N VAL A 434 -15.29 -22.79 -0.92
CA VAL A 434 -15.35 -21.85 0.21
C VAL A 434 -15.83 -20.49 -0.26
N ILE A 435 -16.69 -19.87 0.54
CA ILE A 435 -17.08 -18.46 0.42
C ILE A 435 -16.72 -17.77 1.73
N SER A 436 -16.05 -16.65 1.66
CA SER A 436 -15.67 -15.87 2.85
C SER A 436 -15.98 -14.41 2.69
N THR A 437 -16.28 -13.75 3.79
CA THR A 437 -16.42 -12.30 3.89
C THR A 437 -15.69 -11.80 5.12
N SER A 438 -15.07 -10.65 4.99
CA SER A 438 -14.36 -9.99 6.09
C SER A 438 -14.72 -8.51 6.11
N ILE A 439 -14.96 -7.99 7.30
CA ILE A 439 -15.15 -6.57 7.59
C ILE A 439 -14.07 -6.17 8.57
N ILE A 440 -13.24 -5.21 8.18
CA ILE A 440 -12.13 -4.70 8.99
C ILE A 440 -12.32 -3.21 9.17
N GLU A 441 -12.37 -2.74 10.40
CA GLU A 441 -12.26 -1.32 10.74
C GLU A 441 -10.94 -1.12 11.49
N LYS A 442 -10.01 -0.37 10.88
CA LYS A 442 -8.64 -0.22 11.42
C LYS A 442 -8.50 0.85 12.49
N ASN A 443 -9.46 1.77 12.56
CA ASN A 443 -9.46 2.89 13.50
C ASN A 443 -10.79 2.98 14.26
N PHE A 444 -11.21 1.87 14.84
CA PHE A 444 -12.48 1.77 15.55
C PHE A 444 -12.59 2.82 16.68
N LEU A 445 -13.64 3.62 16.62
CA LEU A 445 -13.89 4.76 17.51
C LEU A 445 -12.78 5.83 17.50
N GLY A 446 -11.96 5.90 16.46
CA GLY A 446 -10.85 6.87 16.37
C GLY A 446 -9.64 6.53 17.27
N LYS A 447 -9.63 5.38 17.92
CA LYS A 447 -8.64 5.00 18.94
C LYS A 447 -7.45 4.20 18.41
N GLY A 448 -7.35 4.03 17.09
CA GLY A 448 -6.33 3.17 16.47
C GLY A 448 -6.55 1.68 16.77
N ILE A 449 -7.73 1.31 17.27
CA ILE A 449 -8.12 -0.07 17.56
C ILE A 449 -8.60 -0.72 16.27
N SER A 450 -8.13 -1.93 15.96
CA SER A 450 -8.62 -2.69 14.82
C SER A 450 -9.75 -3.63 15.26
N LEU A 451 -10.92 -3.49 14.65
CA LEU A 451 -12.04 -4.43 14.76
C LEU A 451 -12.09 -5.25 13.47
N ASN A 452 -12.03 -6.57 13.60
CA ASN A 452 -12.08 -7.49 12.47
C ASN A 452 -13.21 -8.51 12.71
N SER A 453 -14.12 -8.63 11.74
CA SER A 453 -15.16 -9.65 11.70
C SER A 453 -14.98 -10.48 10.43
N ASN A 454 -14.89 -11.80 10.59
CA ASN A 454 -14.68 -12.73 9.50
C ASN A 454 -15.72 -13.85 9.58
N VAL A 455 -16.29 -14.21 8.43
CA VAL A 455 -17.15 -15.38 8.25
C VAL A 455 -16.67 -16.16 7.04
N SER A 456 -16.49 -17.47 7.21
CA SER A 456 -16.10 -18.39 6.14
C SER A 456 -17.01 -19.61 6.13
N LEU A 457 -17.57 -19.90 4.99
CA LEU A 457 -18.46 -21.04 4.72
C LEU A 457 -17.78 -21.94 3.71
N GLY A 458 -17.18 -23.01 4.18
CA GLY A 458 -16.49 -23.99 3.35
C GLY A 458 -17.17 -25.37 3.45
N THR A 459 -16.80 -26.24 2.54
CA THR A 459 -17.31 -27.63 2.48
C THR A 459 -16.92 -28.40 3.73
N GLU A 460 -15.66 -28.33 4.17
CA GLU A 460 -15.15 -29.03 5.36
C GLU A 460 -15.14 -28.17 6.64
N ASN A 461 -15.35 -26.84 6.50
CA ASN A 461 -15.16 -25.93 7.63
C ASN A 461 -16.10 -24.73 7.51
N ILE A 462 -16.81 -24.45 8.59
CA ILE A 462 -17.59 -23.23 8.76
C ILE A 462 -16.99 -22.49 9.94
N SER A 463 -16.64 -21.22 9.77
CA SER A 463 -16.09 -20.42 10.85
C SER A 463 -16.59 -18.99 10.86
N GLY A 464 -16.75 -18.45 12.06
CA GLY A 464 -17.04 -17.05 12.30
C GLY A 464 -16.16 -16.53 13.43
N SER A 465 -15.66 -15.31 13.33
CA SER A 465 -14.95 -14.69 14.43
C SER A 465 -15.09 -13.17 14.40
N ILE A 466 -15.05 -12.60 15.59
CA ILE A 466 -14.91 -11.17 15.80
C ILE A 466 -13.69 -10.94 16.71
N SER A 467 -12.81 -10.04 16.33
CA SER A 467 -11.61 -9.72 17.10
C SER A 467 -11.39 -8.22 17.19
N LEU A 468 -10.91 -7.81 18.34
CA LEU A 468 -10.56 -6.42 18.66
C LEU A 468 -9.10 -6.42 19.07
N SER A 469 -8.28 -5.63 18.36
CA SER A 469 -6.84 -5.53 18.60
C SER A 469 -6.45 -4.10 18.88
N LYS A 470 -5.77 -3.88 20.01
CA LYS A 470 -5.28 -2.58 20.48
C LYS A 470 -3.76 -2.58 20.39
N PRO A 471 -3.16 -1.84 19.44
CA PRO A 471 -1.72 -1.64 19.42
C PRO A 471 -1.31 -0.54 20.40
N ASN A 472 -0.08 -0.62 20.86
CA ASN A 472 0.59 0.44 21.64
C ASN A 472 -0.16 0.85 22.92
N GLU A 473 -0.65 -0.12 23.68
CA GLU A 473 -1.25 0.17 24.97
C GLU A 473 -0.18 0.77 25.89
N ASN A 474 -0.48 1.93 26.51
CA ASN A 474 0.42 2.67 27.40
C ASN A 474 1.79 3.01 26.78
N ASP A 475 1.82 3.42 25.50
CA ASP A 475 3.04 3.78 24.77
C ASP A 475 4.10 2.66 24.69
N SER A 476 3.66 1.41 24.78
CA SER A 476 4.49 0.22 24.63
C SER A 476 4.30 -0.42 23.26
N ASP A 477 5.25 -1.26 22.82
CA ASP A 477 5.12 -2.10 21.61
C ASP A 477 4.17 -3.30 21.82
N LEU A 478 3.31 -3.23 22.84
CA LEU A 478 2.37 -4.27 23.20
C LEU A 478 1.15 -4.24 22.27
N LEU A 479 0.85 -5.37 21.62
CA LEU A 479 -0.40 -5.61 20.94
C LEU A 479 -1.30 -6.48 21.83
N GLU A 480 -2.41 -5.93 22.28
CA GLU A 480 -3.43 -6.64 23.04
C GLU A 480 -4.58 -7.02 22.09
N SER A 481 -5.06 -8.27 22.16
CA SER A 481 -6.14 -8.75 21.31
C SER A 481 -7.16 -9.58 22.07
N TYR A 482 -8.43 -9.35 21.78
CA TYR A 482 -9.58 -10.12 22.25
C TYR A 482 -10.29 -10.74 21.05
N ARG A 483 -10.65 -12.01 21.13
CA ARG A 483 -11.35 -12.70 20.05
C ARG A 483 -12.44 -13.58 20.57
N ALA A 484 -13.64 -13.48 19.99
CA ALA A 484 -14.70 -14.46 20.10
C ALA A 484 -14.79 -15.22 18.77
N PHE A 485 -14.98 -16.53 18.83
CA PHE A 485 -15.04 -17.35 17.63
C PHE A 485 -15.96 -18.55 17.76
N ILE A 486 -16.44 -18.99 16.62
CA ILE A 486 -17.12 -20.26 16.42
C ILE A 486 -16.51 -20.94 15.20
N THR A 487 -16.24 -22.23 15.30
CA THR A 487 -15.74 -23.02 14.19
C THR A 487 -16.40 -24.40 14.22
N LYS A 488 -16.89 -24.84 13.07
CA LYS A 488 -17.33 -26.22 12.85
C LYS A 488 -16.38 -26.84 11.84
N TYR A 489 -15.83 -28.00 12.16
CA TYR A 489 -15.06 -28.82 11.22
C TYR A 489 -15.80 -30.12 10.99
N ASP A 490 -15.92 -30.51 9.73
CA ASP A 490 -16.35 -31.83 9.31
C ASP A 490 -15.11 -32.63 8.91
N PHE A 491 -14.83 -33.71 9.64
CA PHE A 491 -13.70 -34.57 9.40
C PHE A 491 -14.14 -35.86 8.71
N GLU A 492 -14.64 -35.73 7.46
CA GLU A 492 -15.19 -36.84 6.68
C GLU A 492 -14.28 -38.10 6.70
N ASN A 493 -12.96 -37.92 6.59
CA ASN A 493 -11.99 -39.00 6.62
C ASN A 493 -11.66 -39.50 8.03
N ALA A 494 -12.13 -38.88 9.08
CA ALA A 494 -11.86 -39.22 10.48
C ALA A 494 -13.10 -39.66 11.28
N GLY A 495 -14.27 -39.71 10.64
CA GLY A 495 -15.49 -40.26 11.20
C GLY A 495 -16.15 -39.39 12.28
N TYR A 496 -15.83 -38.11 12.39
CA TYR A 496 -16.47 -37.18 13.33
C TYR A 496 -16.50 -35.75 12.83
N GLU A 497 -17.38 -34.96 13.42
CA GLU A 497 -17.37 -33.50 13.30
C GLU A 497 -17.16 -32.87 14.67
N ASN A 498 -16.62 -31.66 14.70
CA ASN A 498 -16.58 -30.92 15.96
C ASN A 498 -17.00 -29.47 15.78
N ARG A 499 -17.59 -28.89 16.83
CA ARG A 499 -17.96 -27.50 16.92
C ARG A 499 -17.33 -26.84 18.13
N ILE A 500 -16.49 -25.85 17.89
CA ILE A 500 -15.79 -25.12 18.95
C ILE A 500 -16.35 -23.71 19.03
N ILE A 501 -16.75 -23.28 20.23
CA ILE A 501 -17.12 -21.88 20.53
C ILE A 501 -16.18 -21.42 21.62
N GLY A 502 -15.51 -20.28 21.44
CA GLY A 502 -14.51 -19.83 22.40
C GLY A 502 -14.28 -18.34 22.42
N LEU A 503 -13.64 -17.93 23.51
CA LEU A 503 -13.12 -16.59 23.73
C LEU A 503 -11.63 -16.70 24.04
N ASN A 504 -10.83 -15.81 23.47
CA ASN A 504 -9.44 -15.71 23.85
C ASN A 504 -9.00 -14.27 24.05
N HIS A 505 -8.01 -14.13 24.91
CA HIS A 505 -7.23 -12.92 25.14
C HIS A 505 -5.76 -13.25 24.87
N SER A 506 -5.11 -12.43 24.06
CA SER A 506 -3.70 -12.62 23.74
C SER A 506 -2.95 -11.29 23.76
N LEU A 507 -1.71 -11.40 24.18
CA LEU A 507 -0.74 -10.30 24.14
C LEU A 507 0.35 -10.68 23.16
N ARG A 508 0.95 -9.69 22.51
CA ARG A 508 2.16 -9.86 21.71
C ARG A 508 3.07 -8.67 21.95
N TYR A 509 4.33 -8.96 22.19
CA TYR A 509 5.37 -7.95 22.28
C TYR A 509 6.67 -8.46 21.69
N ASP A 510 7.47 -7.55 21.15
CA ASP A 510 8.76 -7.87 20.57
C ASP A 510 9.84 -7.84 21.68
N ILE A 511 10.47 -8.99 21.93
CA ILE A 511 11.57 -9.12 22.91
C ILE A 511 12.85 -8.54 22.31
N TYR A 512 13.07 -8.78 21.01
CA TYR A 512 14.15 -8.25 20.20
C TYR A 512 13.61 -7.88 18.81
N GLU A 513 14.38 -7.15 18.02
CA GLU A 513 13.98 -6.59 16.70
C GLU A 513 13.23 -7.57 15.78
N ASN A 514 13.53 -8.88 15.84
CA ASN A 514 12.89 -9.88 14.97
C ASN A 514 12.28 -11.06 15.77
N ILE A 515 12.17 -10.92 17.10
CA ILE A 515 11.68 -11.99 17.98
C ILE A 515 10.50 -11.47 18.77
N SER A 516 9.32 -12.03 18.52
CA SER A 516 8.12 -11.74 19.30
C SER A 516 7.70 -12.90 20.18
N PHE A 517 7.14 -12.57 21.34
CA PHE A 517 6.54 -13.50 22.31
C PHE A 517 5.05 -13.21 22.41
N SER A 518 4.22 -14.24 22.41
CA SER A 518 2.77 -14.10 22.38
C SER A 518 2.09 -15.06 23.34
N PRO A 519 1.88 -14.67 24.61
CA PRO A 519 1.04 -15.44 25.54
C PRO A 519 -0.44 -15.28 25.19
N LYS A 520 -1.22 -16.34 25.41
CA LYS A 520 -2.66 -16.40 25.14
C LYS A 520 -3.39 -17.19 26.22
N LEU A 521 -4.53 -16.69 26.65
CA LEU A 521 -5.52 -17.39 27.44
C LEU A 521 -6.76 -17.61 26.58
N GLU A 522 -7.29 -18.85 26.57
CA GLU A 522 -8.50 -19.20 25.82
C GLU A 522 -9.42 -20.06 26.69
N ILE A 523 -10.71 -19.82 26.59
CA ILE A 523 -11.75 -20.67 27.15
C ILE A 523 -12.65 -21.05 25.99
N SER A 524 -12.86 -22.35 25.81
CA SER A 524 -13.68 -22.87 24.72
C SER A 524 -14.51 -24.07 25.15
N HIS A 525 -15.64 -24.21 24.47
CA HIS A 525 -16.51 -25.38 24.52
C HIS A 525 -16.39 -26.09 23.16
N ASP A 526 -16.02 -27.35 23.18
CA ASP A 526 -15.82 -28.22 22.03
C ASP A 526 -16.82 -29.37 22.08
N LYS A 527 -17.75 -29.40 21.13
CA LYS A 527 -18.68 -30.50 20.95
C LYS A 527 -18.23 -31.39 19.82
N ILE A 528 -18.04 -32.68 20.13
CA ILE A 528 -17.66 -33.71 19.18
C ILE A 528 -18.89 -34.61 18.92
N ASP A 529 -19.34 -34.65 17.67
CA ASP A 529 -20.40 -35.53 17.19
C ASP A 529 -19.76 -36.55 16.23
N THR A 530 -20.10 -37.85 16.35
CA THR A 530 -19.51 -38.91 15.53
C THR A 530 -20.44 -39.35 14.41
N SER A 531 -19.84 -39.80 13.30
CA SER A 531 -20.62 -40.30 12.15
C SER A 531 -21.25 -41.68 12.48
N SER A 532 -22.37 -41.99 11.84
CA SER A 532 -23.07 -43.28 12.03
C SER A 532 -22.17 -44.50 11.70
N GLY A 533 -21.25 -44.34 10.72
CA GLY A 533 -20.31 -45.37 10.29
C GLY A 533 -19.02 -45.46 11.13
N ALA A 534 -18.79 -44.56 12.07
CA ALA A 534 -17.61 -44.55 12.90
C ALA A 534 -17.50 -45.80 13.79
N SER A 535 -16.28 -46.19 14.15
CA SER A 535 -16.01 -47.30 15.05
C SER A 535 -16.63 -47.09 16.45
N THR A 536 -16.76 -48.18 17.23
CA THR A 536 -17.24 -48.10 18.62
C THR A 536 -16.31 -47.26 19.49
N LEU A 537 -15.00 -47.33 19.24
CA LEU A 537 -14.00 -46.55 19.94
C LEU A 537 -14.11 -45.04 19.65
N ILE A 538 -14.28 -44.67 18.39
CA ILE A 538 -14.53 -43.28 18.01
C ILE A 538 -15.84 -42.77 18.65
N LYS A 539 -16.93 -43.58 18.60
CA LYS A 539 -18.22 -43.24 19.22
C LYS A 539 -18.12 -43.06 20.75
N SER A 540 -17.23 -43.79 21.39
CA SER A 540 -16.98 -43.60 22.85
C SER A 540 -16.32 -42.28 23.20
N ARG A 541 -15.81 -41.52 22.22
CA ARG A 541 -15.18 -40.20 22.36
C ARG A 541 -16.09 -39.04 22.00
N GLU A 542 -17.36 -39.32 21.67
CA GLU A 542 -18.38 -38.31 21.48
C GLU A 542 -18.68 -37.60 22.79
N GLY A 543 -18.89 -36.28 22.76
CA GLY A 543 -19.22 -35.51 23.95
C GLY A 543 -18.97 -34.02 23.84
N ASP A 544 -19.26 -33.38 24.94
CA ASP A 544 -19.08 -31.94 25.15
C ASP A 544 -17.89 -31.74 26.09
N TYR A 545 -16.96 -30.89 25.69
CA TYR A 545 -15.71 -30.66 26.44
C TYR A 545 -15.47 -29.17 26.67
N ILE A 546 -15.17 -28.78 27.89
CA ILE A 546 -14.71 -27.44 28.24
C ILE A 546 -13.19 -27.47 28.30
N THR A 547 -12.55 -26.52 27.65
CA THR A 547 -11.10 -26.36 27.63
C THR A 547 -10.72 -24.97 28.09
N THR A 548 -9.87 -24.89 29.11
CA THR A 548 -9.18 -23.65 29.52
C THR A 548 -7.70 -23.80 29.17
N LEU A 549 -7.30 -23.05 28.12
CA LEU A 549 -6.01 -23.17 27.48
C LEU A 549 -5.12 -22.00 27.82
N LEU A 550 -3.94 -22.27 28.39
CA LEU A 550 -2.87 -21.32 28.52
C LEU A 550 -1.82 -21.63 27.45
N SER A 551 -1.53 -20.69 26.58
CA SER A 551 -0.60 -20.88 25.46
C SER A 551 0.46 -19.81 25.43
N TYR A 552 1.60 -20.13 24.84
CA TYR A 552 2.54 -19.10 24.39
C TYR A 552 3.21 -19.49 23.08
N GLY A 553 3.61 -18.47 22.33
CA GLY A 553 4.33 -18.61 21.08
C GLY A 553 5.55 -17.71 21.04
N ILE A 554 6.64 -18.23 20.44
CA ILE A 554 7.85 -17.48 20.10
C ILE A 554 7.96 -17.51 18.57
N PHE A 555 8.10 -16.34 17.98
CA PHE A 555 8.20 -16.17 16.54
C PHE A 555 9.47 -15.38 16.22
N ASN A 556 10.35 -15.94 15.40
CA ASN A 556 11.58 -15.32 14.96
C ASN A 556 11.59 -15.22 13.43
N ASP A 557 11.60 -14.00 12.88
CA ASP A 557 11.47 -13.72 11.45
C ASP A 557 12.64 -12.89 10.93
N HIS A 558 13.52 -13.52 10.19
CA HIS A 558 14.67 -12.93 9.51
C HIS A 558 14.57 -12.98 7.99
N ARG A 559 13.36 -12.90 7.44
CA ARG A 559 13.15 -12.82 6.01
C ARG A 559 13.51 -11.43 5.46
N ASP A 560 14.03 -11.41 4.25
CA ASP A 560 14.31 -10.17 3.49
C ASP A 560 13.02 -9.38 3.19
N LYS A 561 11.91 -10.08 2.92
CA LYS A 561 10.57 -9.52 2.66
C LYS A 561 9.50 -10.42 3.29
N LYS A 562 8.41 -9.85 3.75
CA LYS A 562 7.26 -10.63 4.26
C LYS A 562 6.47 -11.32 3.14
N PHE A 563 6.38 -10.68 1.98
CA PHE A 563 5.80 -11.22 0.75
C PHE A 563 6.91 -11.42 -0.28
N GLU A 564 6.79 -12.47 -1.12
CA GLU A 564 7.79 -12.82 -2.13
C GLU A 564 9.21 -12.92 -1.52
N THR A 565 9.30 -13.64 -0.42
CA THR A 565 10.55 -13.86 0.30
C THR A 565 11.58 -14.53 -0.61
N THR A 566 12.76 -13.93 -0.75
CA THR A 566 13.84 -14.51 -1.56
C THR A 566 14.95 -15.13 -0.73
N SER A 567 15.13 -14.69 0.51
CA SER A 567 16.16 -15.19 1.41
C SER A 567 15.78 -14.99 2.89
N GLY A 568 16.45 -15.74 3.75
CA GLY A 568 16.24 -15.66 5.19
C GLY A 568 15.44 -16.82 5.75
N TYR A 569 14.95 -16.68 6.98
CA TYR A 569 14.25 -17.76 7.67
C TYR A 569 13.18 -17.26 8.62
N VAL A 570 12.24 -18.15 8.92
CA VAL A 570 11.25 -18.00 10.00
C VAL A 570 11.31 -19.24 10.87
N VAL A 571 11.36 -19.06 12.19
CA VAL A 571 11.23 -20.12 13.17
C VAL A 571 10.07 -19.83 14.11
N ARG A 572 9.28 -20.84 14.40
CA ARG A 572 8.09 -20.77 15.27
C ARG A 572 8.19 -21.86 16.33
N PHE A 573 7.99 -21.47 17.56
CA PHE A 573 7.76 -22.40 18.66
C PHE A 573 6.45 -22.03 19.33
N GLY A 574 5.62 -23.00 19.65
CA GLY A 574 4.38 -22.80 20.38
C GLY A 574 4.14 -23.96 21.35
N GLN A 575 3.64 -23.63 22.50
CA GLN A 575 3.19 -24.61 23.47
C GLN A 575 1.80 -24.24 23.96
N ASP A 576 0.90 -25.21 23.89
CA ASP A 576 -0.47 -25.11 24.36
C ASP A 576 -0.60 -26.02 25.58
N PHE A 577 -1.10 -25.50 26.70
CA PHE A 577 -1.32 -26.18 27.94
C PHE A 577 -2.81 -26.07 28.31
N ALA A 578 -3.58 -27.14 28.09
CA ALA A 578 -4.93 -27.24 28.60
C ALA A 578 -4.82 -27.58 30.09
N THR A 579 -5.27 -26.63 30.91
CA THR A 579 -5.08 -26.65 32.37
C THR A 579 -5.93 -27.71 33.05
N LEU A 580 -5.68 -27.94 34.35
CA LEU A 580 -6.47 -28.82 35.19
C LEU A 580 -7.96 -28.40 35.34
N ALA A 581 -8.32 -27.17 34.86
CA ALA A 581 -9.70 -26.73 34.76
C ALA A 581 -10.38 -27.17 33.44
N SER A 582 -9.66 -27.92 32.61
CA SER A 582 -10.20 -28.50 31.37
C SER A 582 -10.72 -29.91 31.65
N ASP A 583 -11.74 -30.37 30.93
CA ASP A 583 -12.26 -31.73 31.02
C ASP A 583 -11.20 -32.78 30.63
N VAL A 584 -10.33 -32.42 29.67
CA VAL A 584 -9.17 -33.23 29.28
C VAL A 584 -7.92 -32.36 29.31
N PRO A 585 -7.14 -32.44 30.42
CA PRO A 585 -5.88 -31.70 30.51
C PRO A 585 -4.85 -32.26 29.54
N THR A 586 -4.24 -31.38 28.74
CA THR A 586 -3.27 -31.76 27.68
C THR A 586 -2.12 -30.78 27.59
N ILE A 587 -1.00 -31.23 27.08
CA ILE A 587 0.12 -30.39 26.65
C ILE A 587 0.43 -30.69 25.20
N SER A 588 0.46 -29.63 24.37
CA SER A 588 0.80 -29.73 22.94
C SER A 588 1.99 -28.85 22.62
N ASN A 589 2.93 -29.36 21.85
CA ASN A 589 4.10 -28.64 21.38
C ASN A 589 4.11 -28.57 19.88
N LYS A 590 4.48 -27.40 19.35
CA LYS A 590 4.57 -27.13 17.91
C LYS A 590 5.88 -26.42 17.64
N ILE A 591 6.75 -27.03 16.85
CA ILE A 591 8.01 -26.42 16.40
C ILE A 591 7.96 -26.39 14.87
N GLY A 592 8.19 -25.24 14.26
CA GLY A 592 8.18 -25.12 12.82
C GLY A 592 9.21 -24.12 12.32
N GLY A 593 9.73 -24.36 11.13
CA GLY A 593 10.68 -23.45 10.51
C GLY A 593 10.58 -23.47 9.00
N THR A 594 10.84 -22.32 8.40
CA THR A 594 10.94 -22.18 6.94
C THR A 594 12.22 -21.44 6.62
N TYR A 595 13.05 -22.01 5.77
CA TYR A 595 14.26 -21.40 5.25
C TYR A 595 14.13 -21.13 3.76
N TYR A 596 14.47 -19.92 3.34
CA TYR A 596 14.43 -19.47 1.96
C TYR A 596 15.85 -19.25 1.46
N TYR A 597 16.15 -19.79 0.29
CA TYR A 597 17.47 -19.73 -0.30
C TYR A 597 17.40 -19.57 -1.81
N LYS A 598 18.10 -18.57 -2.35
CA LYS A 598 18.20 -18.35 -3.78
C LYS A 598 19.44 -19.07 -4.32
N ILE A 599 19.22 -20.17 -5.06
CA ILE A 599 20.31 -20.96 -5.66
C ILE A 599 20.93 -20.20 -6.84
N ALA A 600 20.10 -19.63 -7.70
CA ALA A 600 20.47 -18.81 -8.84
C ALA A 600 19.37 -17.78 -9.11
N GLU A 601 19.55 -16.88 -10.07
CA GLU A 601 18.64 -15.75 -10.33
C GLU A 601 17.17 -16.19 -10.51
N ASN A 602 16.93 -17.33 -11.15
CA ASN A 602 15.60 -17.86 -11.43
C ASN A 602 15.27 -19.17 -10.66
N PHE A 603 16.08 -19.51 -9.64
CA PHE A 603 15.91 -20.70 -8.82
C PHE A 603 15.81 -20.32 -7.35
N GLN A 604 14.59 -20.17 -6.89
CA GLN A 604 14.32 -19.89 -5.49
C GLN A 604 13.86 -21.14 -4.78
N SER A 605 14.56 -21.52 -3.73
CA SER A 605 14.28 -22.72 -2.95
C SER A 605 13.71 -22.38 -1.58
N LYS A 606 12.84 -23.27 -1.10
CA LYS A 606 12.21 -23.19 0.20
C LYS A 606 12.23 -24.56 0.86
N ILE A 607 12.68 -24.60 2.09
CA ILE A 607 12.61 -25.79 2.96
C ILE A 607 11.69 -25.43 4.12
N ASN A 608 10.65 -26.22 4.34
CA ASN A 608 9.78 -26.11 5.52
C ASN A 608 9.86 -27.39 6.33
N ALA A 609 9.98 -27.28 7.63
CA ALA A 609 9.94 -28.41 8.56
C ALA A 609 9.02 -28.03 9.73
N ASP A 610 8.06 -28.88 10.05
CA ASP A 610 7.19 -28.73 11.21
C ASP A 610 7.17 -30.05 11.99
N PHE A 611 7.16 -29.95 13.30
CA PHE A 611 7.00 -31.04 14.23
C PHE A 611 5.92 -30.69 15.25
N VAL A 612 5.05 -31.64 15.56
CA VAL A 612 3.96 -31.50 16.53
C VAL A 612 3.89 -32.68 17.46
N SER A 613 3.54 -32.43 18.72
CA SER A 613 3.25 -33.47 19.69
C SER A 613 2.16 -33.07 20.66
N SER A 614 1.31 -34.00 21.07
CA SER A 614 0.28 -33.78 22.08
C SER A 614 0.24 -34.95 23.05
N HIS A 615 0.12 -34.65 24.35
CA HIS A 615 0.03 -35.61 25.42
C HIS A 615 -1.09 -35.28 26.39
N GLY A 616 -1.87 -36.26 26.77
CA GLY A 616 -2.77 -36.17 27.91
C GLY A 616 -1.99 -36.08 29.21
N LEU A 617 -2.47 -35.30 30.13
CA LEU A 617 -1.91 -35.22 31.49
C LEU A 617 -2.77 -36.08 32.42
N SER A 618 -2.20 -36.49 33.55
CA SER A 618 -2.91 -37.30 34.58
C SER A 618 -3.47 -38.62 34.05
N ASN A 619 -2.79 -39.29 33.11
CA ASN A 619 -3.22 -40.51 32.42
C ASN A 619 -4.54 -40.38 31.60
N GLU A 620 -4.94 -39.18 31.26
CA GLU A 620 -6.08 -38.97 30.35
C GLU A 620 -5.63 -39.11 28.90
N ASN A 621 -6.50 -39.70 28.08
CA ASN A 621 -6.31 -39.77 26.63
C ASN A 621 -6.73 -38.43 25.99
N ILE A 622 -6.00 -37.96 25.00
CA ILE A 622 -6.35 -36.69 24.30
C ILE A 622 -7.67 -36.83 23.51
N LYS A 623 -8.40 -35.73 23.39
CA LYS A 623 -9.62 -35.66 22.56
C LYS A 623 -9.31 -35.93 21.10
N LEU A 624 -10.29 -36.40 20.34
CA LEU A 624 -10.16 -36.56 18.88
C LEU A 624 -9.81 -35.23 18.20
N SER A 625 -10.37 -34.11 18.66
CA SER A 625 -10.11 -32.78 18.14
C SER A 625 -8.71 -32.23 18.44
N ASP A 626 -8.02 -32.76 19.46
CA ASP A 626 -6.66 -32.34 19.84
C ASP A 626 -5.58 -33.16 19.13
N ARG A 627 -5.95 -34.17 18.34
CA ARG A 627 -5.03 -34.98 17.55
C ARG A 627 -4.53 -34.21 16.34
N HIS A 628 -3.33 -34.54 15.91
CA HIS A 628 -2.72 -33.93 14.74
C HIS A 628 -3.11 -34.67 13.47
N TYR A 629 -3.19 -33.90 12.39
CA TYR A 629 -3.47 -34.41 11.04
C TYR A 629 -2.51 -33.74 10.02
N ILE A 630 -2.10 -34.48 9.01
CA ILE A 630 -1.34 -33.93 7.88
C ILE A 630 -2.31 -33.46 6.80
N ARG A 631 -2.20 -32.20 6.42
CA ARG A 631 -3.03 -31.60 5.34
C ARG A 631 -2.42 -31.91 3.99
N SER A 632 -3.28 -31.97 2.93
CA SER A 632 -2.88 -32.19 1.52
C SER A 632 -1.78 -31.22 1.06
N LYS A 633 -1.78 -29.96 1.50
CA LYS A 633 -0.73 -28.97 1.20
C LYS A 633 0.63 -29.25 1.82
N ASN A 634 0.70 -30.04 2.90
CA ASN A 634 1.92 -30.39 3.61
C ASN A 634 2.48 -31.76 3.17
N LEU A 635 1.65 -32.58 2.51
CA LEU A 635 2.05 -33.81 1.86
C LEU A 635 1.23 -33.99 0.58
N ARG A 636 1.69 -33.34 -0.48
CA ARG A 636 1.02 -33.35 -1.79
C ARG A 636 1.02 -34.77 -2.38
N GLY A 637 -0.03 -35.15 -3.07
CA GLY A 637 -0.22 -36.52 -3.56
C GLY A 637 -1.06 -37.42 -2.63
N PHE A 638 -1.45 -36.90 -1.46
CA PHE A 638 -2.32 -37.56 -0.51
C PHE A 638 -3.55 -36.71 -0.21
N LYS A 639 -4.70 -37.32 0.06
CA LYS A 639 -5.90 -36.61 0.47
C LYS A 639 -5.71 -35.89 1.80
N ASN A 640 -6.46 -34.82 1.97
CA ASN A 640 -6.50 -34.10 3.21
C ASN A 640 -6.85 -35.05 4.37
N ARG A 641 -6.01 -35.11 5.43
CA ARG A 641 -6.19 -36.02 6.56
C ARG A 641 -6.28 -37.50 6.18
N GLY A 642 -5.71 -37.93 5.08
CA GLY A 642 -5.81 -39.29 4.55
C GLY A 642 -4.64 -40.20 4.85
N ILE A 643 -3.86 -39.91 5.91
CA ILE A 643 -2.71 -40.72 6.36
C ILE A 643 -2.68 -40.84 7.88
N GLY A 644 -1.92 -41.82 8.37
CA GLY A 644 -1.66 -42.03 9.80
C GLY A 644 -2.47 -43.20 10.38
N PRO A 645 -2.59 -43.29 11.71
CA PRO A 645 -3.35 -44.30 12.39
C PRO A 645 -4.78 -44.39 11.92
N ILE A 646 -5.31 -45.61 11.85
CA ILE A 646 -6.64 -45.90 11.33
C ILE A 646 -7.47 -46.71 12.35
N ASP A 647 -8.73 -46.34 12.50
CA ASP A 647 -9.71 -47.04 13.30
C ASP A 647 -10.92 -47.38 12.42
N GLY A 648 -11.05 -48.66 12.05
CA GLY A 648 -12.01 -49.09 11.02
C GLY A 648 -11.68 -48.53 9.63
N ALA A 649 -12.48 -47.60 9.13
CA ALA A 649 -12.25 -46.90 7.85
C ALA A 649 -11.71 -45.48 8.03
N ASP A 650 -11.60 -45.01 9.25
CA ASP A 650 -11.37 -43.62 9.61
C ASP A 650 -9.93 -43.35 10.06
N HIS A 651 -9.30 -42.31 9.54
CA HIS A 651 -8.00 -41.83 9.98
C HIS A 651 -8.19 -40.95 11.23
N VAL A 652 -7.76 -41.46 12.36
CA VAL A 652 -8.04 -40.83 13.67
C VAL A 652 -7.01 -39.78 14.10
N GLY A 653 -6.04 -39.48 13.22
CA GLY A 653 -4.94 -38.59 13.57
C GLY A 653 -3.91 -39.24 14.45
N GLY A 654 -2.91 -38.50 14.90
CA GLY A 654 -1.86 -38.98 15.75
C GLY A 654 -1.49 -37.99 16.86
N ASN A 655 -0.88 -38.52 17.93
CA ASN A 655 -0.34 -37.67 18.99
C ASN A 655 0.96 -36.98 18.56
N TYR A 656 1.66 -37.56 17.57
CA TYR A 656 2.90 -37.04 17.00
C TYR A 656 2.83 -36.94 15.53
N GLY A 657 3.44 -35.89 15.00
CA GLY A 657 3.53 -35.70 13.53
C GLY A 657 4.68 -34.80 13.13
N TYR A 658 5.17 -35.00 11.93
CA TYR A 658 6.08 -34.08 11.29
C TYR A 658 5.81 -33.99 9.79
N ASN A 659 6.20 -32.88 9.20
CA ASN A 659 6.33 -32.72 7.76
C ASN A 659 7.62 -32.01 7.40
N LEU A 660 8.22 -32.43 6.30
CA LEU A 660 9.37 -31.81 5.67
C LEU A 660 9.03 -31.56 4.22
N ASN A 661 9.07 -30.31 3.79
CA ASN A 661 8.74 -29.89 2.43
C ASN A 661 9.93 -29.17 1.81
N PHE A 662 10.38 -29.65 0.69
CA PHE A 662 11.35 -28.97 -0.17
C PHE A 662 10.63 -28.53 -1.45
N SER A 663 10.82 -27.30 -1.87
CA SER A 663 10.36 -26.84 -3.17
C SER A 663 11.32 -25.82 -3.76
N THR A 664 11.49 -25.86 -5.07
CA THR A 664 12.28 -24.89 -5.80
C THR A 664 11.54 -24.44 -7.05
N THR A 665 11.48 -23.11 -7.24
CA THR A 665 10.95 -22.51 -8.46
C THR A 665 11.90 -22.77 -9.60
N ILE A 666 11.37 -23.13 -10.77
CA ILE A 666 12.13 -23.37 -11.99
C ILE A 666 11.64 -22.43 -13.11
N PRO A 667 12.52 -22.03 -14.04
CA PRO A 667 12.13 -21.26 -15.22
C PRO A 667 11.10 -22.04 -16.05
N ASN A 668 9.98 -21.42 -16.39
CA ASN A 668 8.87 -22.09 -17.10
C ASN A 668 8.63 -21.51 -18.50
N GLY A 669 9.38 -20.49 -18.92
CA GLY A 669 9.19 -19.82 -20.20
C GLY A 669 7.94 -18.94 -20.31
N ILE A 670 7.16 -18.83 -19.23
CA ILE A 670 6.03 -17.89 -19.13
C ILE A 670 6.61 -16.50 -18.81
N PRO A 671 6.15 -15.42 -19.46
CA PRO A 671 6.59 -14.06 -19.13
C PRO A 671 6.35 -13.71 -17.65
N ASP A 672 7.34 -13.12 -16.97
CA ASP A 672 7.30 -12.80 -15.53
C ASP A 672 6.08 -11.95 -15.14
N LYS A 673 5.63 -11.08 -16.02
CA LYS A 673 4.44 -10.24 -15.85
C LYS A 673 3.11 -11.01 -15.70
N TRP A 674 3.09 -12.30 -16.01
CA TRP A 674 1.92 -13.14 -15.77
C TRP A 674 1.85 -13.64 -14.34
N ASN A 675 2.91 -13.42 -13.54
CA ASN A 675 3.02 -13.90 -12.17
C ASN A 675 2.66 -15.40 -12.06
N ALA A 676 3.24 -16.19 -12.95
CA ALA A 676 3.02 -17.64 -13.02
C ALA A 676 4.33 -18.36 -12.72
N ASP A 677 4.39 -19.02 -11.57
CA ASP A 677 5.53 -19.75 -11.08
C ASP A 677 5.34 -21.25 -11.23
N THR A 678 6.34 -21.92 -11.75
CA THR A 678 6.42 -23.39 -11.75
C THR A 678 7.42 -23.83 -10.70
N ASN A 679 7.06 -24.80 -9.90
CA ASN A 679 7.95 -25.37 -8.89
C ASN A 679 8.00 -26.89 -8.97
N ILE A 680 9.14 -27.46 -8.65
CA ILE A 680 9.31 -28.87 -8.36
C ILE A 680 9.43 -29.03 -6.84
N PHE A 681 8.96 -30.15 -6.35
CA PHE A 681 8.95 -30.37 -4.92
C PHE A 681 9.16 -31.82 -4.52
N PHE A 682 9.58 -31.97 -3.27
CA PHE A 682 9.64 -33.23 -2.56
C PHE A 682 9.06 -33.03 -1.16
N ASP A 683 8.10 -33.87 -0.77
CA ASP A 683 7.45 -33.82 0.53
C ASP A 683 7.69 -35.13 1.27
N ALA A 684 7.93 -35.05 2.56
CA ALA A 684 7.99 -36.18 3.47
C ALA A 684 7.17 -35.86 4.72
N ALA A 685 6.37 -36.78 5.19
CA ALA A 685 5.59 -36.61 6.39
C ALA A 685 5.34 -37.95 7.09
N ASN A 686 5.07 -37.86 8.38
CA ASN A 686 4.59 -38.99 9.16
C ASN A 686 3.66 -38.51 10.28
N LEU A 687 2.80 -39.41 10.72
CA LEU A 687 1.81 -39.19 11.75
C LEU A 687 1.61 -40.51 12.50
N TRP A 688 1.76 -40.51 13.81
CA TRP A 688 1.70 -41.73 14.62
C TRP A 688 1.29 -41.46 16.09
N GLY A 689 1.06 -42.54 16.83
CA GLY A 689 0.71 -42.52 18.25
C GLY A 689 -0.80 -42.35 18.45
N VAL A 690 -1.41 -43.39 19.04
CA VAL A 690 -2.78 -43.39 19.51
C VAL A 690 -2.80 -43.87 20.95
N ASP A 691 -3.35 -43.08 21.84
CA ASP A 691 -3.32 -43.28 23.29
C ASP A 691 -4.56 -43.94 23.87
N TYR A 692 -5.63 -44.12 23.09
CA TYR A 692 -6.88 -44.71 23.58
C TYR A 692 -7.10 -46.19 23.22
N SER A 693 -6.20 -46.77 22.44
CA SER A 693 -6.21 -48.20 22.10
C SER A 693 -4.85 -48.66 21.60
N ASP A 694 -4.36 -49.75 22.19
CA ASP A 694 -3.11 -50.40 21.77
C ASP A 694 -3.33 -51.34 20.55
N GLU A 695 -4.57 -51.56 20.13
CA GLU A 695 -4.91 -52.45 19.02
C GLU A 695 -4.97 -51.76 17.67
N LEU A 696 -4.92 -50.41 17.64
CA LEU A 696 -5.00 -49.65 16.41
C LEU A 696 -3.64 -49.63 15.69
N ASP A 697 -3.71 -49.66 14.32
CA ASP A 697 -2.50 -49.48 13.51
C ASP A 697 -2.03 -48.00 13.60
N ASP A 698 -1.02 -47.79 14.39
CA ASP A 698 -0.30 -46.53 14.57
C ASP A 698 1.08 -46.54 13.91
N SER A 699 1.29 -47.43 12.92
CA SER A 699 2.59 -47.65 12.29
C SER A 699 3.29 -46.35 11.92
N ASN A 700 4.49 -46.18 12.49
CA ASN A 700 5.35 -45.02 12.26
C ASN A 700 6.01 -45.11 10.85
N LYS A 701 5.23 -45.00 9.79
CA LYS A 701 5.69 -45.09 8.40
C LYS A 701 5.89 -43.72 7.77
N ILE A 702 7.09 -43.48 7.23
CA ILE A 702 7.38 -42.24 6.49
C ILE A 702 6.70 -42.30 5.13
N ARG A 703 5.84 -41.31 4.86
CA ARG A 703 5.22 -41.11 3.54
C ARG A 703 6.02 -40.07 2.80
N THR A 704 6.23 -40.29 1.51
CA THR A 704 6.96 -39.35 0.66
C THR A 704 6.28 -39.18 -0.69
N SER A 705 6.39 -38.01 -1.26
CA SER A 705 5.92 -37.72 -2.60
C SER A 705 6.85 -36.71 -3.29
N ALA A 706 6.83 -36.73 -4.61
CA ALA A 706 7.50 -35.72 -5.43
C ALA A 706 6.57 -35.30 -6.58
N GLY A 707 6.75 -34.07 -7.06
CA GLY A 707 5.86 -33.57 -8.11
C GLY A 707 6.22 -32.19 -8.62
N VAL A 708 5.27 -31.67 -9.39
CA VAL A 708 5.36 -30.34 -10.04
C VAL A 708 4.11 -29.55 -9.67
N GLY A 709 4.29 -28.27 -9.38
CA GLY A 709 3.22 -27.32 -9.14
C GLY A 709 3.33 -26.10 -10.04
N LEU A 710 2.19 -25.59 -10.47
CA LEU A 710 2.03 -24.30 -11.15
C LEU A 710 1.16 -23.41 -10.26
N THR A 711 1.65 -22.23 -9.96
CA THR A 711 0.88 -21.18 -9.27
C THR A 711 0.79 -19.98 -10.19
N TRP A 712 -0.41 -19.49 -10.43
CA TRP A 712 -0.65 -18.35 -11.30
C TRP A 712 -1.60 -17.36 -10.61
N ILE A 713 -1.15 -16.11 -10.48
CA ILE A 713 -2.02 -15.01 -9.99
C ILE A 713 -2.82 -14.49 -11.18
N SER A 714 -3.96 -15.13 -11.43
CA SER A 714 -4.85 -14.77 -12.53
C SER A 714 -5.72 -13.58 -12.20
N PRO A 715 -6.33 -12.91 -13.20
CA PRO A 715 -7.35 -11.86 -12.96
C PRO A 715 -8.58 -12.32 -12.17
N LEU A 716 -8.84 -13.62 -12.13
CA LEU A 716 -9.92 -14.25 -11.34
C LEU A 716 -9.47 -14.66 -9.92
N GLY A 717 -8.23 -14.35 -9.56
CA GLY A 717 -7.59 -14.74 -8.31
C GLY A 717 -6.49 -15.79 -8.51
N PRO A 718 -5.81 -16.21 -7.44
CA PRO A 718 -4.76 -17.20 -7.50
C PRO A 718 -5.32 -18.55 -7.96
N LEU A 719 -4.64 -19.16 -8.92
CA LEU A 719 -4.88 -20.52 -9.41
C LEU A 719 -3.65 -21.36 -9.08
N SER A 720 -3.85 -22.52 -8.48
CA SER A 720 -2.80 -23.51 -8.24
C SER A 720 -3.19 -24.85 -8.83
N ILE A 721 -2.26 -25.47 -9.53
CA ILE A 721 -2.40 -26.82 -10.08
C ILE A 721 -1.18 -27.61 -9.63
N THR A 722 -1.39 -28.80 -9.08
CA THR A 722 -0.32 -29.64 -8.58
C THR A 722 -0.52 -31.08 -9.06
N TYR A 723 0.54 -31.67 -9.56
CA TYR A 723 0.63 -33.10 -9.79
C TYR A 723 1.72 -33.68 -8.89
N ALA A 724 1.37 -34.68 -8.10
CA ALA A 724 2.26 -35.31 -7.14
C ALA A 724 2.18 -36.84 -7.22
N GLN A 725 3.33 -37.49 -7.32
CA GLN A 725 3.45 -38.92 -7.26
C GLN A 725 3.87 -39.38 -5.87
N PRO A 726 3.04 -40.14 -5.12
CA PRO A 726 3.46 -40.81 -3.90
C PRO A 726 4.58 -41.82 -4.21
N ILE A 727 5.68 -41.70 -3.45
CA ILE A 727 6.84 -42.61 -3.59
C ILE A 727 6.79 -43.68 -2.48
N SER A 728 6.53 -43.24 -1.24
CA SER A 728 6.33 -44.13 -0.09
C SER A 728 4.95 -43.89 0.50
N LYS A 729 4.17 -44.94 0.72
CA LYS A 729 2.81 -44.90 1.26
C LYS A 729 2.49 -46.16 2.07
N ALA A 730 1.49 -46.09 2.95
CA ALA A 730 0.84 -47.23 3.54
C ALA A 730 -0.31 -47.72 2.64
N ASN A 731 -0.77 -48.96 2.83
CA ASN A 731 -1.90 -49.51 2.07
C ASN A 731 -3.23 -48.82 2.42
N THR A 732 -3.30 -48.25 3.62
CA THR A 732 -4.48 -47.56 4.15
C THR A 732 -4.53 -46.08 3.75
N ASP A 733 -3.42 -45.53 3.18
CA ASP A 733 -3.34 -44.12 2.84
C ASP A 733 -4.26 -43.76 1.67
N LYS A 734 -5.01 -42.67 1.78
CA LYS A 734 -5.86 -42.14 0.71
C LYS A 734 -5.04 -41.24 -0.20
N ILE A 735 -4.97 -41.59 -1.48
CA ILE A 735 -4.13 -40.93 -2.49
C ILE A 735 -4.94 -39.90 -3.28
N GLU A 736 -4.29 -38.78 -3.61
CA GLU A 736 -4.81 -37.72 -4.48
C GLU A 736 -3.66 -37.10 -5.29
N GLN A 737 -3.34 -37.70 -6.45
CA GLN A 737 -2.19 -37.28 -7.25
C GLN A 737 -2.34 -35.93 -7.93
N PHE A 738 -3.56 -35.53 -8.23
CA PHE A 738 -3.86 -34.26 -8.88
C PHE A 738 -4.69 -33.39 -7.96
N SER A 739 -4.24 -32.17 -7.72
CA SER A 739 -4.99 -31.18 -6.98
C SER A 739 -4.98 -29.82 -7.67
N PHE A 740 -6.06 -29.09 -7.52
CA PHE A 740 -6.19 -27.74 -8.03
C PHE A 740 -6.94 -26.86 -7.03
N SER A 741 -6.70 -25.56 -7.11
CA SER A 741 -7.49 -24.55 -6.42
C SER A 741 -7.56 -23.28 -7.26
N ILE A 742 -8.70 -22.60 -7.23
CA ILE A 742 -8.94 -21.31 -7.89
C ILE A 742 -9.72 -20.40 -6.97
N GLY A 743 -9.41 -19.12 -6.99
CA GLY A 743 -10.11 -18.09 -6.24
C GLY A 743 -9.35 -17.58 -5.02
N THR A 744 -9.88 -16.54 -4.42
CA THR A 744 -9.32 -15.91 -3.22
C THR A 744 -9.94 -16.52 -1.98
N ILE A 745 -9.12 -17.13 -1.13
CA ILE A 745 -9.47 -17.50 0.24
C ILE A 745 -8.83 -16.44 1.14
N PHE A 746 -9.63 -15.64 1.83
CA PHE A 746 -9.18 -14.60 2.75
C PHE A 746 -8.81 -15.18 4.12
#